data_6707da1cabb0ff27ae70a213ee1cbba1
#
_entry.id   6707da1cabb0ff27ae70a213ee1cbba1
#
_cell.length_a   1.000
_cell.length_b   1.000
_cell.length_c   1.000
_cell.angle_alpha   90.00
_cell.angle_beta   90.00
_cell.angle_gamma   90.00
#
_symmetry.space_group_name_H-M   'P 1'
#
loop_
_entity.id
_entity.type
_entity.pdbx_description
1 polymer ?
#
loop_
_entity_poly.entity_id
_entity_poly.type
_entity_poly.pdbx_seq_one_letter_code
_entity_poly.pdbx_strand_id
1 'polypeptide(L)'
;MKHSFRYIILVLFFGLIGMGLFAQEAKKLVLQGEKNAEVLSYAHYVYGNQKGIADVNGQITLVADPAASLEISHLSAGYHKISATAVLEALKTGKLLVSGVMAYTLQPVTVIAVRPSSGSKETLKVGSQEQIAHDAGAYLQQNPVIAGIRKSSSSGLDPVLRGFKYEQLTVVTDGACPTTAACPNRMDPPTSQISLNMVEKVEVYKGPYALRFGNSFGGTINFISAASSFTEKAKPLARVTAGYEANGQVFRTEAMAGISTKSINWQVFGALSKGGDYHAGNGDTVQASFSRNTIGTNFSALLGKRQDVKLSVQHNYAKDVDFPSLMMDLRTDDAWMMNARHNIRFTDMQLQQISTSAYATFVDHFMDNRLKVINPRMMNAETPAKTSNIGARSEAVFQKAGMKFYTGIDIKREEAEGSRMREYLMGPMAGKTLYDNAWQHGFISRYSLFAEYQSRKEAWGLVVSARLELNQNDVKDPDDKFLAAYPNPATSQINPSLSAGLTRYWNSKLNTALWLGRTQRSGSLTERYISFLAVGLDAFEMVGNPEIKPEVNNQADLSMKFQNEGTSLNFSVFASLLQDYISGVKDTTLTPKIATSPGVRRFVNIDNALMTGFEAGFGQLLPLGLKVDLSMAYVYGKNLKTDKPLAEIPPFDIRLSVAGSYFNGKLNPAITYRYVSEQDRISEEFGENRTPGFSLLDISVDYALLSSLKVRAGVKNLLDEAYYEHLTRAFNGKPDMPLYAPGRNLYVTLNYTLP
;
A
#
# COMPACT_ATOMS: atom_id res chain seq x y z
N MET A 1 -4.22 5.74 -41.44
CA MET A 1 -3.77 4.91 -40.30
C MET A 1 -4.87 4.06 -39.62
N LYS A 2 -6.15 4.07 -40.06
CA LYS A 2 -7.25 3.27 -39.42
C LYS A 2 -7.43 1.86 -39.95
N HIS A 3 -6.72 1.45 -41.00
CA HIS A 3 -6.89 0.12 -41.63
C HIS A 3 -5.78 -0.88 -41.36
N SER A 4 -4.61 -0.47 -40.91
CA SER A 4 -3.48 -1.38 -40.67
C SER A 4 -3.55 -2.12 -39.30
N PHE A 5 -4.31 -1.61 -38.35
CA PHE A 5 -4.41 -2.23 -37.01
C PHE A 5 -5.33 -3.45 -36.95
N ARG A 6 -6.28 -3.56 -37.88
CA ARG A 6 -7.20 -4.72 -37.94
C ARG A 6 -6.53 -5.99 -38.47
N TYR A 7 -5.50 -5.88 -39.28
CA TYR A 7 -4.80 -7.05 -39.82
C TYR A 7 -3.77 -7.64 -38.86
N ILE A 8 -3.20 -6.86 -37.98
CA ILE A 8 -2.23 -7.35 -37.00
C ILE A 8 -2.91 -8.19 -35.90
N ILE A 9 -4.12 -7.83 -35.51
CA ILE A 9 -4.92 -8.60 -34.53
C ILE A 9 -5.41 -9.91 -35.14
N LEU A 10 -5.76 -9.94 -36.43
CA LEU A 10 -6.21 -11.15 -37.11
C LEU A 10 -5.08 -12.15 -37.39
N VAL A 11 -3.87 -11.68 -37.68
CA VAL A 11 -2.70 -12.54 -37.91
C VAL A 11 -2.19 -13.16 -36.59
N LEU A 12 -2.33 -12.45 -35.46
CA LEU A 12 -2.03 -13.02 -34.12
C LEU A 12 -3.08 -14.03 -33.65
N PHE A 13 -4.33 -13.93 -34.15
CA PHE A 13 -5.41 -14.85 -33.76
C PHE A 13 -5.43 -16.15 -34.58
N PHE A 14 -4.96 -16.14 -35.81
CA PHE A 14 -4.92 -17.33 -36.69
C PHE A 14 -3.60 -18.09 -36.64
N GLY A 15 -2.51 -17.50 -36.13
CA GLY A 15 -1.20 -18.18 -35.94
C GLY A 15 -1.14 -19.17 -34.78
N LEU A 16 -2.17 -19.25 -33.94
CA LEU A 16 -2.20 -20.06 -32.70
C LEU A 16 -2.96 -21.38 -32.79
N ILE A 17 -3.48 -21.78 -33.94
CA ILE A 17 -4.34 -22.98 -34.10
C ILE A 17 -3.60 -24.20 -34.67
N GLY A 18 -2.29 -24.22 -34.68
CA GLY A 18 -1.54 -25.26 -35.37
C GLY A 18 -0.39 -25.94 -34.63
N MET A 19 -0.44 -26.12 -33.30
CA MET A 19 0.55 -26.98 -32.63
C MET A 19 -0.14 -28.05 -31.78
N GLY A 20 0.00 -29.30 -32.27
CA GLY A 20 -0.50 -30.50 -31.62
C GLY A 20 0.02 -30.66 -30.20
N LEU A 21 -0.89 -30.78 -29.25
CA LEU A 21 -0.66 -31.09 -27.83
C LEU A 21 -0.19 -32.55 -27.74
N PHE A 22 1.09 -32.78 -27.43
CA PHE A 22 1.48 -33.96 -26.68
C PHE A 22 1.08 -33.75 -25.24
N ALA A 23 -0.08 -34.24 -24.85
CA ALA A 23 -0.50 -34.24 -23.46
C ALA A 23 0.39 -35.21 -22.66
N GLN A 24 1.35 -34.70 -21.91
CA GLN A 24 1.99 -35.50 -20.86
C GLN A 24 0.94 -35.89 -19.81
N GLU A 25 0.84 -37.17 -19.51
CA GLU A 25 -0.15 -37.73 -18.59
C GLU A 25 0.07 -37.19 -17.16
N ALA A 26 -0.92 -36.46 -16.66
CA ALA A 26 -0.88 -35.95 -15.30
C ALA A 26 -1.20 -37.04 -14.30
N LYS A 27 -0.30 -37.29 -13.32
CA LYS A 27 -0.45 -38.35 -12.29
C LYS A 27 -0.87 -37.75 -10.95
N LYS A 28 -1.70 -38.52 -10.24
CA LYS A 28 -2.17 -38.16 -8.92
C LYS A 28 -1.21 -38.68 -7.86
N LEU A 29 -0.92 -37.85 -6.85
CA LEU A 29 -0.02 -38.17 -5.75
C LEU A 29 -0.68 -37.76 -4.43
N VAL A 30 -0.77 -38.66 -3.48
CA VAL A 30 -1.29 -38.41 -2.13
C VAL A 30 -0.13 -38.14 -1.18
N LEU A 31 -0.17 -36.97 -0.49
CA LEU A 31 0.82 -36.61 0.50
C LEU A 31 0.38 -37.05 1.89
N GLN A 32 1.23 -37.84 2.56
CA GLN A 32 0.98 -38.43 3.91
C GLN A 32 2.18 -38.22 4.83
N GLY A 33 1.90 -37.89 6.10
CA GLY A 33 2.94 -37.86 7.14
C GLY A 33 3.44 -39.27 7.51
N GLU A 34 4.76 -39.45 7.62
CA GLU A 34 5.40 -40.76 7.85
C GLU A 34 5.03 -41.39 9.23
N LYS A 35 4.87 -40.56 10.29
CA LYS A 35 4.64 -41.06 11.66
C LYS A 35 3.22 -41.53 11.97
N ASN A 36 2.20 -40.90 11.36
CA ASN A 36 0.80 -41.13 11.72
C ASN A 36 -0.08 -41.52 10.53
N ALA A 37 0.48 -41.69 9.33
CA ALA A 37 -0.26 -41.83 8.06
C ALA A 37 -1.32 -40.73 7.85
N GLU A 38 -1.15 -39.60 8.55
CA GLU A 38 -2.05 -38.43 8.45
C GLU A 38 -1.95 -37.83 7.05
N VAL A 39 -3.08 -37.62 6.44
CA VAL A 39 -3.18 -36.99 5.12
C VAL A 39 -2.84 -35.53 5.25
N LEU A 40 -1.89 -35.01 4.44
CA LEU A 40 -1.48 -33.64 4.44
C LEU A 40 -2.45 -32.78 3.61
N SER A 41 -3.68 -32.63 4.11
CA SER A 41 -4.73 -31.86 3.48
C SER A 41 -4.32 -30.40 3.35
N TYR A 42 -4.51 -29.82 2.16
CA TYR A 42 -4.18 -28.42 1.86
C TYR A 42 -2.69 -28.07 1.95
N ALA A 43 -1.79 -29.04 1.84
CA ALA A 43 -0.37 -28.79 1.71
C ALA A 43 -0.08 -27.91 0.46
N HIS A 44 0.67 -26.84 0.64
CA HIS A 44 1.18 -26.08 -0.49
C HIS A 44 2.31 -26.85 -1.15
N TYR A 45 2.33 -26.90 -2.47
CA TYR A 45 3.40 -27.54 -3.20
C TYR A 45 3.93 -26.70 -4.36
N VAL A 46 5.23 -26.89 -4.65
CA VAL A 46 5.90 -26.39 -5.84
C VAL A 46 6.70 -27.51 -6.46
N TYR A 47 6.45 -27.82 -7.74
CA TYR A 47 7.13 -28.86 -8.49
C TYR A 47 7.51 -28.37 -9.88
N GLY A 48 8.74 -27.95 -10.07
CA GLY A 48 9.16 -27.26 -11.27
C GLY A 48 8.34 -25.98 -11.47
N ASN A 49 7.63 -25.92 -12.60
CA ASN A 49 6.72 -24.80 -12.90
C ASN A 49 5.28 -25.01 -12.35
N GLN A 50 5.00 -26.17 -11.78
CA GLN A 50 3.70 -26.51 -11.21
C GLN A 50 3.67 -26.09 -9.73
N LYS A 51 2.64 -25.40 -9.32
CA LYS A 51 2.42 -25.03 -7.92
C LYS A 51 0.94 -25.04 -7.60
N GLY A 52 0.59 -25.41 -6.38
CA GLY A 52 -0.80 -25.48 -5.98
C GLY A 52 -0.95 -25.83 -4.51
N ILE A 53 -2.14 -26.28 -4.18
CA ILE A 53 -2.53 -26.74 -2.84
C ILE A 53 -3.17 -28.11 -3.00
N ALA A 54 -2.76 -29.07 -2.15
CA ALA A 54 -3.37 -30.39 -2.08
C ALA A 54 -4.87 -30.28 -1.70
N ASP A 55 -5.68 -31.20 -2.18
CA ASP A 55 -7.10 -31.24 -1.83
C ASP A 55 -7.34 -31.70 -0.36
N VAL A 56 -8.59 -31.89 0.02
CA VAL A 56 -8.96 -32.37 1.36
C VAL A 56 -8.40 -33.75 1.69
N ASN A 57 -8.10 -34.57 0.66
CA ASN A 57 -7.51 -35.88 0.77
C ASN A 57 -5.99 -35.87 0.62
N GLY A 58 -5.35 -34.68 0.69
CA GLY A 58 -3.92 -34.51 0.48
C GLY A 58 -3.45 -34.85 -0.94
N GLN A 59 -4.35 -34.89 -1.91
CA GLN A 59 -4.04 -35.27 -3.27
C GLN A 59 -3.56 -34.05 -4.09
N ILE A 60 -2.46 -34.20 -4.80
CA ILE A 60 -1.94 -33.28 -5.78
C ILE A 60 -1.88 -33.96 -7.15
N THR A 61 -1.95 -33.20 -8.20
CA THR A 61 -1.83 -33.71 -9.59
C THR A 61 -0.58 -33.11 -10.20
N LEU A 62 0.36 -33.94 -10.62
CA LEU A 62 1.65 -33.52 -11.17
C LEU A 62 1.86 -34.10 -12.57
N VAL A 63 2.43 -33.31 -13.45
CA VAL A 63 3.01 -33.78 -14.70
C VAL A 63 4.48 -34.09 -14.43
N ALA A 64 4.89 -35.30 -14.65
CA ALA A 64 6.23 -35.78 -14.29
C ALA A 64 7.34 -34.97 -14.98
N ASP A 65 8.23 -34.40 -14.18
CA ASP A 65 9.45 -33.72 -14.61
C ASP A 65 10.67 -34.39 -13.98
N PRO A 66 11.50 -35.05 -14.76
CA PRO A 66 12.66 -35.80 -14.22
C PRO A 66 13.71 -34.92 -13.52
N ALA A 67 13.71 -33.60 -13.77
CA ALA A 67 14.67 -32.67 -13.19
C ALA A 67 14.11 -31.90 -11.99
N ALA A 68 12.77 -31.91 -11.75
CA ALA A 68 12.14 -31.10 -10.75
C ALA A 68 12.12 -31.75 -9.35
N SER A 69 12.53 -31.00 -8.34
CA SER A 69 12.27 -31.34 -6.94
C SER A 69 10.87 -30.86 -6.53
N LEU A 70 10.21 -31.58 -5.63
CA LEU A 70 8.93 -31.23 -5.05
C LEU A 70 9.15 -30.54 -3.70
N GLU A 71 8.73 -29.28 -3.60
CA GLU A 71 8.72 -28.55 -2.34
C GLU A 71 7.30 -28.59 -1.76
N ILE A 72 7.18 -29.01 -0.51
CA ILE A 72 5.90 -29.13 0.20
C ILE A 72 5.98 -28.30 1.46
N SER A 73 4.93 -27.51 1.72
CA SER A 73 4.76 -26.80 2.97
C SER A 73 3.39 -27.11 3.57
N HIS A 74 3.37 -27.69 4.75
CA HIS A 74 2.14 -28.04 5.47
C HIS A 74 2.24 -27.68 6.95
N LEU A 75 1.09 -27.35 7.56
CA LEU A 75 1.02 -26.85 8.93
C LEU A 75 1.53 -27.87 9.96
N SER A 76 1.24 -29.16 9.78
CA SER A 76 1.66 -30.24 10.69
C SER A 76 2.97 -30.90 10.30
N ALA A 77 3.34 -30.88 9.02
CA ALA A 77 4.54 -31.52 8.50
C ALA A 77 5.74 -30.58 8.32
N GLY A 78 5.51 -29.26 8.26
CA GLY A 78 6.54 -28.25 7.98
C GLY A 78 6.88 -28.14 6.48
N TYR A 79 8.07 -27.62 6.20
CA TYR A 79 8.60 -27.48 4.83
C TYR A 79 9.53 -28.64 4.50
N HIS A 80 9.31 -29.25 3.33
CA HIS A 80 10.11 -30.36 2.82
C HIS A 80 10.49 -30.14 1.38
N LYS A 81 11.72 -30.47 1.05
CA LYS A 81 12.21 -30.53 -0.32
C LYS A 81 12.55 -31.98 -0.68
N ILE A 82 11.76 -32.53 -1.56
CA ILE A 82 11.86 -33.94 -2.01
C ILE A 82 12.63 -33.95 -3.32
N SER A 83 13.63 -34.81 -3.43
CA SER A 83 14.45 -34.91 -4.63
C SER A 83 13.64 -35.39 -5.84
N ALA A 84 14.04 -35.01 -7.04
CA ALA A 84 13.37 -35.42 -8.27
C ALA A 84 13.22 -36.97 -8.40
N THR A 85 14.25 -37.72 -8.02
CA THR A 85 14.24 -39.17 -8.02
C THR A 85 13.17 -39.75 -7.09
N ALA A 86 13.04 -39.23 -5.87
CA ALA A 86 12.04 -39.66 -4.91
C ALA A 86 10.61 -39.32 -5.35
N VAL A 87 10.42 -38.17 -6.01
CA VAL A 87 9.12 -37.76 -6.58
C VAL A 87 8.71 -38.71 -7.70
N LEU A 88 9.63 -39.05 -8.61
CA LEU A 88 9.35 -40.00 -9.70
C LEU A 88 8.98 -41.39 -9.19
N GLU A 89 9.58 -41.82 -8.11
CA GLU A 89 9.27 -43.10 -7.48
C GLU A 89 7.88 -43.02 -6.80
N ALA A 90 7.60 -41.94 -6.09
CA ALA A 90 6.29 -41.70 -5.48
C ALA A 90 5.16 -41.61 -6.51
N LEU A 91 5.42 -41.07 -7.68
CA LEU A 91 4.45 -41.00 -8.80
C LEU A 91 4.13 -42.40 -9.39
N LYS A 92 4.99 -43.42 -9.17
CA LYS A 92 4.70 -44.83 -9.54
C LYS A 92 3.77 -45.48 -8.52
N THR A 93 3.93 -45.15 -7.25
CA THR A 93 3.15 -45.72 -6.14
C THR A 93 1.88 -44.98 -5.84
N GLY A 94 1.75 -43.73 -6.31
CA GLY A 94 0.64 -42.79 -6.04
C GLY A 94 0.65 -42.23 -4.62
N LYS A 95 1.68 -42.45 -3.81
CA LYS A 95 1.79 -41.97 -2.43
C LYS A 95 3.19 -41.44 -2.15
N LEU A 96 3.26 -40.33 -1.44
CA LEU A 96 4.49 -39.73 -0.94
C LEU A 96 4.42 -39.62 0.58
N LEU A 97 5.32 -40.33 1.26
CA LEU A 97 5.50 -40.19 2.70
C LEU A 97 6.46 -39.03 2.97
N VAL A 98 5.97 -38.06 3.73
CA VAL A 98 6.74 -36.89 4.13
C VAL A 98 7.22 -37.14 5.57
N SER A 99 8.51 -37.30 5.76
CA SER A 99 9.09 -37.59 7.09
C SER A 99 8.89 -36.38 7.99
N GLY A 100 8.27 -36.59 9.16
CA GLY A 100 8.06 -35.52 10.13
C GLY A 100 9.38 -35.01 10.69
N VAL A 101 9.95 -33.98 10.08
CA VAL A 101 10.98 -33.16 10.72
C VAL A 101 10.27 -32.28 11.73
N MET A 102 10.88 -32.12 12.91
CA MET A 102 10.39 -31.30 14.00
C MET A 102 9.77 -30.02 13.49
N ALA A 103 8.54 -29.76 13.90
CA ALA A 103 7.85 -28.55 13.62
C ALA A 103 8.78 -27.38 13.89
N TYR A 104 9.30 -26.76 12.84
CA TYR A 104 9.74 -25.37 12.95
C TYR A 104 8.49 -24.62 13.39
N THR A 105 8.50 -24.12 14.60
CA THR A 105 7.50 -23.17 15.04
C THR A 105 7.76 -21.91 14.20
N LEU A 106 7.26 -21.93 12.96
CA LEU A 106 7.05 -20.69 12.25
C LEU A 106 6.29 -19.84 13.25
N GLN A 107 6.81 -18.66 13.58
CA GLN A 107 5.96 -17.69 14.24
C GLN A 107 4.65 -17.72 13.47
N PRO A 108 3.51 -17.87 14.10
CA PRO A 108 2.30 -17.55 13.40
C PRO A 108 2.45 -16.06 13.09
N VAL A 109 3.00 -15.75 11.93
CA VAL A 109 2.47 -14.64 11.19
C VAL A 109 0.99 -14.84 11.41
N THR A 110 0.29 -13.84 11.92
CA THR A 110 -1.17 -13.90 12.05
C THR A 110 -1.62 -14.41 10.70
N VAL A 111 -1.77 -15.74 10.57
CA VAL A 111 -2.13 -16.35 9.31
C VAL A 111 -3.56 -15.95 9.14
N ILE A 112 -3.75 -14.83 8.47
CA ILE A 112 -5.02 -14.38 7.91
C ILE A 112 -5.42 -15.38 6.80
N ALA A 113 -5.02 -16.63 6.96
CA ALA A 113 -5.12 -17.69 5.98
C ALA A 113 -6.52 -18.28 5.86
N VAL A 114 -7.50 -17.76 6.55
CA VAL A 114 -8.89 -18.18 6.37
C VAL A 114 -9.77 -17.08 5.81
N ARG A 115 -9.26 -15.87 5.62
CA ARG A 115 -10.01 -14.90 4.85
C ARG A 115 -10.03 -15.41 3.40
N PRO A 116 -11.21 -15.78 2.86
CA PRO A 116 -11.30 -16.11 1.46
C PRO A 116 -10.64 -14.96 0.69
N SER A 117 -9.82 -15.25 -0.29
CA SER A 117 -9.35 -14.22 -1.23
C SER A 117 -10.57 -13.71 -2.00
N SER A 118 -11.33 -12.85 -1.36
CA SER A 118 -12.46 -12.15 -1.98
C SER A 118 -11.90 -11.01 -2.81
N GLY A 119 -12.63 -10.52 -3.78
CA GLY A 119 -12.27 -9.33 -4.55
C GLY A 119 -12.04 -8.08 -3.69
N SER A 120 -12.43 -8.12 -2.40
CA SER A 120 -12.21 -7.06 -1.42
C SER A 120 -10.78 -6.99 -0.86
N LYS A 121 -9.94 -8.00 -1.08
CA LYS A 121 -8.55 -8.03 -0.60
C LYS A 121 -7.60 -8.36 -1.75
N GLU A 122 -6.54 -7.57 -1.85
CA GLU A 122 -5.40 -7.81 -2.73
C GLU A 122 -4.12 -7.93 -1.92
N THR A 123 -3.17 -8.73 -2.40
CA THR A 123 -1.87 -8.90 -1.76
C THR A 123 -0.77 -8.66 -2.77
N LEU A 124 0.03 -7.63 -2.52
CA LEU A 124 1.18 -7.24 -3.30
C LEU A 124 2.44 -7.78 -2.60
N LYS A 125 3.21 -8.64 -3.26
CA LYS A 125 4.47 -9.16 -2.73
C LYS A 125 5.60 -8.17 -2.99
N VAL A 126 6.37 -7.86 -1.97
CA VAL A 126 7.58 -7.02 -2.11
C VAL A 126 8.73 -7.95 -2.48
N GLY A 127 9.19 -7.86 -3.71
CA GLY A 127 10.35 -8.59 -4.21
C GLY A 127 11.67 -7.90 -3.86
N SER A 128 12.78 -8.58 -4.13
CA SER A 128 14.13 -8.04 -3.86
C SER A 128 14.43 -6.73 -4.60
N GLN A 129 13.75 -6.48 -5.71
CA GLN A 129 13.93 -5.27 -6.52
C GLN A 129 13.17 -4.07 -5.97
N GLU A 130 12.01 -4.33 -5.35
CA GLU A 130 11.16 -3.31 -4.74
C GLU A 130 11.67 -2.88 -3.36
N GLN A 131 12.49 -3.72 -2.71
CA GLN A 131 13.04 -3.45 -1.37
C GLN A 131 13.92 -2.21 -1.29
N ILE A 132 14.51 -1.76 -2.40
CA ILE A 132 15.28 -0.50 -2.46
C ILE A 132 14.41 0.75 -2.69
N ALA A 133 13.11 0.60 -2.87
CA ALA A 133 12.24 1.75 -3.04
C ALA A 133 12.17 2.56 -1.75
N HIS A 134 12.49 3.84 -1.84
CA HIS A 134 12.49 4.78 -0.71
C HIS A 134 11.12 5.38 -0.40
N ASP A 135 10.13 5.09 -1.24
CA ASP A 135 8.73 5.55 -1.10
C ASP A 135 7.79 4.37 -1.38
N ALA A 136 7.12 3.91 -0.33
CA ALA A 136 6.17 2.80 -0.44
C ALA A 136 4.94 3.18 -1.28
N GLY A 137 4.57 4.46 -1.38
CA GLY A 137 3.51 4.95 -2.25
C GLY A 137 3.82 4.70 -3.73
N ALA A 138 5.07 4.93 -4.16
CA ALA A 138 5.51 4.66 -5.53
C ALA A 138 5.44 3.15 -5.88
N TYR A 139 5.71 2.27 -4.92
CA TYR A 139 5.51 0.84 -5.10
C TYR A 139 4.02 0.49 -5.26
N LEU A 140 3.15 1.06 -4.45
CA LEU A 140 1.71 0.82 -4.52
C LEU A 140 1.12 1.23 -5.87
N GLN A 141 1.60 2.32 -6.46
CA GLN A 141 1.16 2.82 -7.76
C GLN A 141 1.49 1.88 -8.94
N GLN A 142 2.31 0.84 -8.74
CA GLN A 142 2.50 -0.20 -9.76
C GLN A 142 1.22 -1.00 -10.03
N ASN A 143 0.22 -0.91 -9.16
CA ASN A 143 -1.08 -1.52 -9.33
C ASN A 143 -2.10 -0.46 -9.82
N PRO A 144 -2.87 -0.68 -10.91
CA PRO A 144 -3.81 0.30 -11.46
C PRO A 144 -4.96 0.65 -10.50
N VAL A 145 -5.23 -0.20 -9.50
CA VAL A 145 -6.26 0.05 -8.47
C VAL A 145 -5.85 1.16 -7.52
N ILE A 146 -4.54 1.44 -7.42
CA ILE A 146 -3.99 2.47 -6.53
C ILE A 146 -3.34 3.56 -7.39
N ALA A 147 -4.01 4.68 -7.49
CA ALA A 147 -3.43 5.90 -8.03
C ALA A 147 -2.65 6.65 -6.93
N GLY A 148 -1.98 7.73 -7.28
CA GLY A 148 -1.21 8.51 -6.32
C GLY A 148 -1.26 10.00 -6.56
N ILE A 149 -1.54 10.76 -5.52
CA ILE A 149 -1.39 12.22 -5.53
C ILE A 149 0.10 12.53 -5.41
N ARG A 150 0.64 13.20 -6.41
CA ARG A 150 2.07 13.48 -6.54
C ARG A 150 2.35 14.98 -6.47
N LYS A 151 3.31 15.37 -5.65
CA LYS A 151 3.76 16.75 -5.47
C LYS A 151 5.25 16.92 -5.78
N SER A 152 5.96 15.79 -5.77
CA SER A 152 7.33 15.64 -6.22
C SER A 152 7.43 14.35 -7.05
N SER A 153 8.37 14.25 -7.95
CA SER A 153 8.62 13.01 -8.71
C SER A 153 9.36 11.97 -7.90
N SER A 154 10.05 12.39 -6.84
CA SER A 154 10.99 11.56 -6.09
C SER A 154 10.42 10.97 -4.82
N SER A 155 9.47 11.64 -4.16
CA SER A 155 8.92 11.20 -2.87
C SER A 155 7.59 11.85 -2.54
N GLY A 156 6.95 11.39 -1.45
CA GLY A 156 5.70 11.99 -0.98
C GLY A 156 4.49 11.62 -1.83
N LEU A 157 4.44 10.40 -2.35
CA LEU A 157 3.28 9.91 -3.08
C LEU A 157 2.20 9.43 -2.10
N ASP A 158 1.06 10.11 -2.11
CA ASP A 158 -0.11 9.80 -1.30
C ASP A 158 -1.04 8.84 -2.06
N PRO A 159 -1.36 7.65 -1.53
CA PRO A 159 -2.18 6.69 -2.24
C PRO A 159 -3.64 7.16 -2.36
N VAL A 160 -4.23 6.85 -3.51
CA VAL A 160 -5.67 6.99 -3.78
C VAL A 160 -6.22 5.63 -4.16
N LEU A 161 -7.13 5.10 -3.37
CA LEU A 161 -7.76 3.80 -3.55
C LEU A 161 -9.25 4.00 -3.85
N ARG A 162 -9.69 3.69 -5.08
CA ARG A 162 -11.10 3.85 -5.48
C ARG A 162 -11.64 5.27 -5.30
N GLY A 163 -10.80 6.31 -5.44
CA GLY A 163 -11.14 7.71 -5.21
C GLY A 163 -11.05 8.15 -3.74
N PHE A 164 -10.89 7.23 -2.79
CA PHE A 164 -10.63 7.56 -1.38
C PHE A 164 -9.15 7.90 -1.19
N LYS A 165 -8.87 8.88 -0.35
CA LYS A 165 -7.56 9.48 -0.17
C LYS A 165 -7.33 9.98 1.24
N TYR A 166 -6.09 10.31 1.57
CA TYR A 166 -5.71 10.91 2.84
C TYR A 166 -6.20 10.07 4.03
N GLU A 167 -6.81 10.70 5.03
CA GLU A 167 -7.34 10.06 6.22
C GLU A 167 -8.60 9.20 5.99
N GLN A 168 -9.12 9.19 4.76
CA GLN A 168 -10.13 8.21 4.35
C GLN A 168 -9.55 6.80 4.18
N LEU A 169 -8.21 6.69 4.08
CA LEU A 169 -7.50 5.41 4.04
C LEU A 169 -6.82 5.11 5.38
N THR A 170 -6.93 3.88 5.82
CA THR A 170 -6.16 3.38 6.97
C THR A 170 -4.83 2.82 6.49
N VAL A 171 -3.72 3.48 6.78
CA VAL A 171 -2.36 2.99 6.47
C VAL A 171 -1.70 2.54 7.75
N VAL A 172 -1.29 1.27 7.82
CA VAL A 172 -0.71 0.67 9.03
C VAL A 172 0.43 -0.30 8.68
N THR A 173 1.30 -0.55 9.65
CA THR A 173 2.30 -1.62 9.60
C THR A 173 1.96 -2.70 10.61
N ASP A 174 1.93 -3.96 10.17
CA ASP A 174 1.56 -5.13 10.99
C ASP A 174 0.20 -4.98 11.71
N GLY A 175 -0.75 -4.27 11.11
CA GLY A 175 -2.09 -4.04 11.65
C GLY A 175 -2.19 -3.03 12.79
N ALA A 176 -1.11 -2.32 13.10
CA ALA A 176 -0.98 -1.28 14.12
C ALA A 176 -0.05 -0.15 13.60
N CYS A 177 0.61 0.60 14.44
CA CYS A 177 1.71 1.51 14.12
C CYS A 177 1.46 2.43 12.89
N PRO A 178 0.47 3.31 12.92
CA PRO A 178 0.27 4.32 11.88
C PRO A 178 1.23 5.49 12.05
N THR A 179 1.45 6.24 10.97
CA THR A 179 2.06 7.57 10.98
C THR A 179 1.05 8.63 10.57
N THR A 180 1.24 9.87 10.99
CA THR A 180 0.46 11.03 10.53
C THR A 180 1.41 12.02 9.88
N ALA A 181 1.05 12.53 8.69
CA ALA A 181 1.82 13.55 8.01
C ALA A 181 1.90 14.83 8.87
N ALA A 182 3.10 15.37 9.06
CA ALA A 182 3.30 16.62 9.77
C ALA A 182 3.18 17.84 8.85
N CYS A 183 3.39 17.66 7.55
CA CYS A 183 3.14 18.72 6.58
C CYS A 183 1.65 18.81 6.23
N PRO A 184 1.02 20.00 6.34
CA PRO A 184 -0.38 20.19 5.91
C PRO A 184 -0.60 19.83 4.44
N ASN A 185 0.41 20.07 3.60
CA ASN A 185 0.43 19.67 2.19
C ASN A 185 0.88 18.22 1.97
N ARG A 186 1.10 17.46 3.07
CA ARG A 186 1.48 16.04 3.01
C ARG A 186 2.69 15.79 2.10
N MET A 187 3.80 16.50 2.35
CA MET A 187 5.10 16.19 1.76
C MET A 187 5.64 14.87 2.31
N ASP A 188 5.20 14.50 3.50
CA ASP A 188 5.54 13.34 4.30
C ASP A 188 4.32 12.40 4.54
N PRO A 189 3.60 11.93 3.48
CA PRO A 189 2.47 11.04 3.68
C PRO A 189 2.91 9.75 4.42
N PRO A 190 2.00 9.04 5.11
CA PRO A 190 2.34 7.83 5.86
C PRO A 190 3.15 6.81 5.08
N THR A 191 2.91 6.69 3.78
CA THR A 191 3.62 5.77 2.88
C THR A 191 5.08 6.16 2.67
N SER A 192 5.44 7.44 2.79
CA SER A 192 6.82 7.89 2.65
C SER A 192 7.68 7.54 3.87
N GLN A 193 7.07 7.29 5.02
CA GLN A 193 7.78 6.90 6.25
C GLN A 193 8.04 5.37 6.33
N ILE A 194 7.48 4.58 5.41
CA ILE A 194 7.60 3.12 5.42
C ILE A 194 8.71 2.69 4.46
N SER A 195 9.76 2.09 5.00
CA SER A 195 10.83 1.49 4.21
C SER A 195 10.45 0.06 3.79
N LEU A 196 10.48 -0.22 2.48
CA LEU A 196 10.11 -1.53 1.94
C LEU A 196 11.16 -2.62 2.17
N ASN A 197 12.37 -2.28 2.59
CA ASN A 197 13.45 -3.26 2.79
C ASN A 197 13.15 -4.34 3.84
N MET A 198 12.22 -4.08 4.78
CA MET A 198 11.78 -5.04 5.78
C MET A 198 10.31 -5.45 5.64
N VAL A 199 9.67 -5.07 4.54
CA VAL A 199 8.29 -5.46 4.22
C VAL A 199 8.32 -6.71 3.33
N GLU A 200 7.53 -7.72 3.68
CA GLU A 200 7.37 -8.95 2.89
C GLU A 200 6.26 -8.79 1.84
N LYS A 201 5.16 -8.16 2.25
CA LYS A 201 3.99 -7.96 1.41
C LYS A 201 3.15 -6.79 1.90
N VAL A 202 2.33 -6.26 1.00
CA VAL A 202 1.30 -5.29 1.34
C VAL A 202 -0.08 -5.90 1.11
N GLU A 203 -0.94 -5.83 2.11
CA GLU A 203 -2.32 -6.25 2.03
C GLU A 203 -3.21 -5.02 1.85
N VAL A 204 -3.88 -4.95 0.71
CA VAL A 204 -4.82 -3.88 0.37
C VAL A 204 -6.23 -4.39 0.53
N TYR A 205 -6.96 -3.85 1.48
CA TYR A 205 -8.38 -4.12 1.69
C TYR A 205 -9.19 -2.98 1.06
N LYS A 206 -9.97 -3.31 0.06
CA LYS A 206 -10.68 -2.37 -0.79
C LYS A 206 -12.09 -2.13 -0.25
N GLY A 207 -12.29 -1.00 0.42
CA GLY A 207 -13.55 -0.64 1.06
C GLY A 207 -13.61 -0.92 2.56
N PRO A 208 -14.77 -0.71 3.21
CA PRO A 208 -14.95 -0.72 4.66
C PRO A 208 -14.99 -2.13 5.28
N TYR A 209 -14.05 -3.00 4.92
CA TYR A 209 -14.13 -4.43 5.25
C TYR A 209 -13.01 -4.92 6.17
N ALA A 210 -12.10 -4.03 6.59
CA ALA A 210 -10.97 -4.37 7.45
C ALA A 210 -11.08 -3.69 8.84
N LEU A 211 -12.28 -3.73 9.44
CA LEU A 211 -12.62 -3.02 10.69
C LEU A 211 -11.75 -3.43 11.89
N ARG A 212 -11.05 -4.57 11.80
CA ARG A 212 -10.04 -4.98 12.78
C ARG A 212 -8.87 -4.01 12.87
N PHE A 213 -8.49 -3.32 11.78
CA PHE A 213 -7.28 -2.49 11.71
C PHE A 213 -7.56 -0.99 11.86
N GLY A 214 -8.81 -0.59 11.91
CA GLY A 214 -9.27 0.78 12.00
C GLY A 214 -10.70 0.91 11.47
N ASN A 215 -11.18 2.12 11.29
CA ASN A 215 -12.49 2.36 10.68
C ASN A 215 -12.55 1.99 9.18
N SER A 216 -11.38 1.87 8.51
CA SER A 216 -11.28 1.40 7.11
C SER A 216 -12.28 2.09 6.17
N PHE A 217 -12.42 3.41 6.27
CA PHE A 217 -13.49 4.17 5.59
C PHE A 217 -13.53 3.93 4.08
N GLY A 218 -12.43 4.20 3.37
CA GLY A 218 -12.27 3.91 1.94
C GLY A 218 -11.48 2.62 1.68
N GLY A 219 -10.79 2.11 2.70
CA GLY A 219 -9.96 0.92 2.63
C GLY A 219 -8.81 0.92 3.62
N THR A 220 -8.07 -0.18 3.63
CA THR A 220 -6.88 -0.34 4.49
C THR A 220 -5.70 -0.82 3.68
N ILE A 221 -4.56 -0.17 3.84
CA ILE A 221 -3.26 -0.57 3.30
C ILE A 221 -2.40 -1.02 4.47
N ASN A 222 -2.12 -2.32 4.58
CA ASN A 222 -1.39 -2.91 5.68
C ASN A 222 -0.06 -3.49 5.18
N PHE A 223 1.04 -2.86 5.59
CA PHE A 223 2.38 -3.32 5.30
C PHE A 223 2.76 -4.41 6.29
N ILE A 224 3.03 -5.61 5.80
CA ILE A 224 3.39 -6.77 6.62
C ILE A 224 4.89 -6.92 6.63
N SER A 225 5.49 -6.79 7.80
CA SER A 225 6.92 -7.00 7.99
C SER A 225 7.32 -8.45 7.71
N ALA A 226 8.55 -8.63 7.25
CA ALA A 226 9.13 -9.96 7.05
C ALA A 226 9.06 -10.79 8.34
N ALA A 227 8.68 -12.05 8.18
CA ALA A 227 8.58 -12.98 9.30
C ALA A 227 9.97 -13.26 9.89
N SER A 228 10.05 -13.30 11.23
CA SER A 228 11.28 -13.73 11.89
C SER A 228 11.45 -15.24 11.75
N SER A 229 12.59 -15.67 11.23
CA SER A 229 12.97 -17.08 11.15
C SER A 229 13.84 -17.45 12.35
N PHE A 230 13.65 -18.66 12.89
CA PHE A 230 14.49 -19.21 13.94
C PHE A 230 15.16 -20.48 13.41
N THR A 231 16.43 -20.70 13.74
CA THR A 231 17.23 -21.80 13.20
C THR A 231 17.90 -22.57 14.34
N GLU A 232 17.97 -23.90 14.25
CA GLU A 232 18.58 -24.74 15.32
C GLU A 232 20.03 -24.34 15.62
N LYS A 233 20.81 -23.99 14.59
CA LYS A 233 22.17 -23.46 14.74
C LYS A 233 22.17 -21.96 14.42
N ALA A 234 23.07 -21.23 15.01
CA ALA A 234 23.26 -19.83 14.69
C ALA A 234 23.55 -19.67 13.18
N LYS A 235 22.70 -18.92 12.49
CA LYS A 235 22.81 -18.64 11.05
C LYS A 235 22.92 -17.13 10.83
N PRO A 236 24.00 -16.63 10.20
CA PRO A 236 24.07 -15.24 9.79
C PRO A 236 23.06 -14.97 8.66
N LEU A 237 22.51 -13.78 8.66
CA LEU A 237 21.60 -13.27 7.64
C LEU A 237 22.24 -12.01 7.05
N ALA A 238 22.28 -11.91 5.72
CA ALA A 238 22.75 -10.69 5.09
C ALA A 238 22.10 -10.50 3.71
N ARG A 239 21.80 -9.27 3.39
CA ARG A 239 21.33 -8.83 2.08
C ARG A 239 21.88 -7.44 1.78
N VAL A 240 22.29 -7.23 0.53
CA VAL A 240 22.66 -5.89 0.04
C VAL A 240 22.06 -5.74 -1.35
N THR A 241 21.41 -4.60 -1.58
CA THR A 241 20.89 -4.22 -2.88
C THR A 241 21.39 -2.82 -3.23
N ALA A 242 21.83 -2.63 -4.47
CA ALA A 242 22.21 -1.32 -5.00
C ALA A 242 21.55 -1.11 -6.36
N GLY A 243 21.07 0.09 -6.63
CA GLY A 243 20.42 0.46 -7.87
C GLY A 243 20.81 1.85 -8.33
N TYR A 244 20.80 2.04 -9.64
CA TYR A 244 21.04 3.32 -10.28
C TYR A 244 20.00 3.55 -11.39
N GLU A 245 19.47 4.77 -11.45
CA GLU A 245 18.60 5.26 -12.51
C GLU A 245 19.27 6.47 -13.17
N ALA A 246 19.38 6.45 -14.52
CA ALA A 246 20.14 7.45 -15.27
C ALA A 246 19.45 8.82 -15.30
N ASN A 247 18.13 8.84 -15.49
CA ASN A 247 17.35 10.09 -15.47
C ASN A 247 17.14 10.55 -14.04
N GLY A 248 17.70 11.71 -13.69
CA GLY A 248 17.78 12.20 -12.32
C GLY A 248 18.98 11.67 -11.53
N GLN A 249 19.84 10.83 -12.13
CA GLN A 249 21.05 10.25 -11.49
C GLN A 249 20.74 9.66 -10.10
N VAL A 250 19.64 8.88 -10.02
CA VAL A 250 19.14 8.37 -8.74
C VAL A 250 19.94 7.15 -8.33
N PHE A 251 20.63 7.26 -7.21
CA PHE A 251 21.30 6.15 -6.55
C PHE A 251 20.49 5.68 -5.35
N ARG A 252 20.30 4.36 -5.24
CA ARG A 252 19.64 3.71 -4.11
C ARG A 252 20.46 2.53 -3.63
N THR A 253 20.53 2.37 -2.32
CA THR A 253 21.13 1.17 -1.72
C THR A 253 20.36 0.81 -0.47
N GLU A 254 20.29 -0.50 -0.19
CA GLU A 254 19.82 -1.02 1.07
C GLU A 254 20.74 -2.14 1.54
N ALA A 255 20.86 -2.32 2.83
CA ALA A 255 21.56 -3.42 3.46
C ALA A 255 20.80 -3.92 4.68
N MET A 256 20.87 -5.23 4.90
CA MET A 256 20.41 -5.89 6.11
C MET A 256 21.46 -6.90 6.56
N ALA A 257 21.76 -6.91 7.84
CA ALA A 257 22.60 -7.91 8.48
C ALA A 257 21.92 -8.39 9.77
N GLY A 258 22.13 -9.64 10.12
CA GLY A 258 21.50 -10.18 11.31
C GLY A 258 21.96 -11.59 11.67
N ILE A 259 21.36 -12.12 12.70
CA ILE A 259 21.59 -13.47 13.18
C ILE A 259 20.27 -14.12 13.57
N SER A 260 20.11 -15.37 13.16
CA SER A 260 19.02 -16.24 13.60
C SER A 260 19.58 -17.38 14.43
N THR A 261 18.93 -17.65 15.56
CA THR A 261 19.24 -18.76 16.46
C THR A 261 17.95 -19.51 16.80
N LYS A 262 18.01 -20.47 17.70
CA LYS A 262 16.84 -21.26 18.13
C LYS A 262 15.75 -20.40 18.80
N SER A 263 16.12 -19.30 19.46
CA SER A 263 15.20 -18.47 20.26
C SER A 263 15.29 -16.99 19.97
N ILE A 264 16.28 -16.54 19.21
CA ILE A 264 16.49 -15.12 18.90
C ILE A 264 16.66 -14.95 17.40
N ASN A 265 15.99 -13.95 16.83
CA ASN A 265 16.24 -13.41 15.53
C ASN A 265 16.45 -11.91 15.68
N TRP A 266 17.64 -11.43 15.33
CA TRP A 266 17.98 -10.04 15.41
C TRP A 266 18.52 -9.55 14.05
N GLN A 267 18.00 -8.46 13.57
CA GLN A 267 18.34 -7.85 12.28
C GLN A 267 18.52 -6.35 12.43
N VAL A 268 19.56 -5.82 11.83
CA VAL A 268 19.78 -4.38 11.63
C VAL A 268 19.70 -4.13 10.13
N PHE A 269 19.05 -3.05 9.73
CA PHE A 269 18.87 -2.69 8.34
C PHE A 269 19.06 -1.20 8.12
N GLY A 270 19.41 -0.85 6.89
CA GLY A 270 19.51 0.55 6.48
C GLY A 270 19.24 0.69 4.99
N ALA A 271 18.84 1.87 4.58
CA ALA A 271 18.66 2.26 3.20
C ALA A 271 19.09 3.70 2.98
N LEU A 272 19.67 3.98 1.80
CA LEU A 272 20.03 5.32 1.36
C LEU A 272 19.51 5.52 -0.06
N SER A 273 18.88 6.67 -0.32
CA SER A 273 18.46 7.08 -1.65
C SER A 273 18.79 8.55 -1.86
N LYS A 274 19.39 8.85 -3.00
CA LYS A 274 19.74 10.22 -3.40
C LYS A 274 19.53 10.36 -4.90
N GLY A 275 18.98 11.50 -5.32
CA GLY A 275 18.77 11.84 -6.72
C GLY A 275 18.88 13.34 -6.95
N GLY A 276 19.06 13.71 -8.20
CA GLY A 276 19.07 15.09 -8.69
C GLY A 276 17.82 15.40 -9.51
N ASP A 277 17.91 16.49 -10.25
CA ASP A 277 16.86 16.93 -11.17
C ASP A 277 16.73 15.97 -12.35
N TYR A 278 15.52 15.81 -12.86
CA TYR A 278 15.26 14.92 -13.99
C TYR A 278 14.85 15.70 -15.25
N HIS A 279 15.02 15.04 -16.41
CA HIS A 279 14.51 15.51 -17.68
C HIS A 279 13.15 14.84 -17.98
N ALA A 280 12.14 15.66 -18.24
CA ALA A 280 10.84 15.19 -18.70
C ALA A 280 10.86 14.85 -20.20
N GLY A 281 9.86 14.11 -20.68
CA GLY A 281 9.77 13.70 -22.09
C GLY A 281 9.61 14.87 -23.08
N ASN A 282 9.18 16.04 -22.61
CA ASN A 282 9.12 17.28 -23.40
C ASN A 282 10.46 18.07 -23.42
N GLY A 283 11.52 17.56 -22.77
CA GLY A 283 12.84 18.17 -22.69
C GLY A 283 13.03 19.11 -21.50
N ASP A 284 12.01 19.43 -20.72
CA ASP A 284 12.13 20.29 -19.55
C ASP A 284 12.97 19.61 -18.46
N THR A 285 13.80 20.39 -17.77
CA THR A 285 14.46 19.97 -16.55
C THR A 285 13.60 20.34 -15.35
N VAL A 286 13.26 19.37 -14.54
CA VAL A 286 12.40 19.54 -13.36
C VAL A 286 13.26 19.44 -12.11
N GLN A 287 13.22 20.50 -11.27
CA GLN A 287 13.85 20.53 -9.97
C GLN A 287 13.18 19.47 -9.07
N ALA A 288 13.93 18.42 -8.73
CA ALA A 288 13.39 17.25 -8.03
C ALA A 288 14.44 16.52 -7.20
N SER A 289 15.51 17.22 -6.80
CA SER A 289 16.57 16.63 -6.00
C SER A 289 16.06 16.16 -4.63
N PHE A 290 16.68 15.12 -4.10
CA PHE A 290 16.33 14.58 -2.80
C PHE A 290 17.46 13.78 -2.17
N SER A 291 17.45 13.70 -0.84
CA SER A 291 18.29 12.78 -0.06
C SER A 291 17.46 12.18 1.07
N ARG A 292 17.42 10.86 1.14
CA ARG A 292 16.68 10.13 2.19
C ARG A 292 17.52 8.96 2.70
N ASN A 293 17.45 8.71 3.99
CA ASN A 293 18.03 7.53 4.62
C ASN A 293 17.08 6.92 5.64
N THR A 294 17.26 5.64 5.86
CA THR A 294 16.55 4.86 6.88
C THR A 294 17.56 3.98 7.59
N ILE A 295 17.46 3.88 8.89
CA ILE A 295 18.14 2.89 9.71
C ILE A 295 17.16 2.28 10.70
N GLY A 296 17.28 1.00 10.97
CA GLY A 296 16.40 0.37 11.94
C GLY A 296 16.89 -1.00 12.41
N THR A 297 16.16 -1.53 13.36
CA THR A 297 16.42 -2.85 13.92
C THR A 297 15.12 -3.58 14.22
N ASN A 298 15.13 -4.88 13.96
CA ASN A 298 14.08 -5.81 14.36
C ASN A 298 14.67 -6.88 15.27
N PHE A 299 14.13 -7.01 16.46
CA PHE A 299 14.50 -8.04 17.42
C PHE A 299 13.29 -8.89 17.71
N SER A 300 13.44 -10.21 17.63
CA SER A 300 12.40 -11.18 17.97
C SER A 300 12.96 -12.25 18.86
N ALA A 301 12.24 -12.59 19.92
CA ALA A 301 12.63 -13.61 20.86
C ALA A 301 11.46 -14.55 21.19
N LEU A 302 11.73 -15.85 21.23
CA LEU A 302 10.82 -16.86 21.75
C LEU A 302 11.00 -16.93 23.28
N LEU A 303 9.93 -16.64 24.02
CA LEU A 303 9.88 -16.74 25.49
C LEU A 303 9.28 -18.11 25.87
N GLY A 304 10.03 -19.18 25.55
CA GLY A 304 9.56 -20.55 25.68
C GLY A 304 8.76 -21.02 24.47
N LYS A 305 7.88 -22.02 24.66
CA LYS A 305 7.15 -22.68 23.55
C LYS A 305 5.90 -21.94 23.09
N ARG A 306 5.37 -21.02 23.88
CA ARG A 306 4.04 -20.43 23.68
C ARG A 306 4.02 -18.91 23.57
N GLN A 307 5.14 -18.26 23.77
CA GLN A 307 5.20 -16.81 23.77
C GLN A 307 6.34 -16.33 22.87
N ASP A 308 6.13 -15.21 22.23
CA ASP A 308 7.17 -14.47 21.51
C ASP A 308 6.99 -12.96 21.66
N VAL A 309 8.10 -12.28 21.60
CA VAL A 309 8.16 -10.82 21.57
C VAL A 309 8.85 -10.37 20.30
N LYS A 310 8.32 -9.34 19.67
CA LYS A 310 8.94 -8.64 18.54
C LYS A 310 9.07 -7.15 18.89
N LEU A 311 10.26 -6.60 18.77
CA LEU A 311 10.56 -5.17 18.90
C LEU A 311 11.06 -4.66 17.56
N SER A 312 10.57 -3.52 17.13
CA SER A 312 11.00 -2.85 15.90
C SER A 312 11.21 -1.38 16.18
N VAL A 313 12.36 -0.85 15.80
CA VAL A 313 12.66 0.58 15.85
C VAL A 313 13.22 0.99 14.50
N GLN A 314 12.67 2.05 13.93
CA GLN A 314 13.10 2.61 12.67
C GLN A 314 13.21 4.13 12.78
N HIS A 315 14.26 4.67 12.21
CA HIS A 315 14.49 6.10 12.04
C HIS A 315 14.58 6.39 10.54
N ASN A 316 13.76 7.31 10.05
CA ASN A 316 13.81 7.84 8.71
C ASN A 316 14.22 9.30 8.76
N TYR A 317 15.12 9.68 7.87
CA TYR A 317 15.57 11.06 7.75
C TYR A 317 15.61 11.46 6.27
N ALA A 318 14.92 12.55 5.95
CA ALA A 318 15.00 13.16 4.64
C ALA A 318 15.52 14.60 4.76
N LYS A 319 16.29 15.04 3.77
CA LYS A 319 16.89 16.37 3.76
C LYS A 319 16.90 16.96 2.35
N ASP A 320 16.60 18.26 2.28
CA ASP A 320 16.65 19.06 1.06
C ASP A 320 15.94 18.36 -0.11
N VAL A 321 14.63 18.12 0.07
CA VAL A 321 13.80 17.47 -0.95
C VAL A 321 12.97 18.51 -1.68
N ASP A 322 13.14 18.57 -2.98
CA ASP A 322 12.42 19.50 -3.84
C ASP A 322 10.97 19.06 -4.07
N PHE A 323 10.06 20.00 -3.94
CA PHE A 323 8.63 19.85 -4.20
C PHE A 323 8.17 20.86 -5.26
N PRO A 324 8.42 20.61 -6.55
CA PRO A 324 8.16 21.58 -7.61
C PRO A 324 6.71 22.02 -7.70
N SER A 325 5.77 21.24 -7.23
CA SER A 325 4.34 21.60 -7.16
C SER A 325 3.98 22.53 -6.00
N LEU A 326 4.87 22.76 -5.04
CA LEU A 326 4.59 23.50 -3.82
C LEU A 326 5.44 24.78 -3.75
N MET A 327 4.98 25.75 -2.97
CA MET A 327 5.68 27.01 -2.73
C MET A 327 6.86 26.90 -1.77
N MET A 328 6.97 25.78 -1.06
CA MET A 328 8.07 25.45 -0.15
C MET A 328 8.62 24.08 -0.47
N ASP A 329 9.87 23.84 -0.04
CA ASP A 329 10.54 22.56 -0.11
C ASP A 329 10.73 21.98 1.29
N LEU A 330 10.90 20.66 1.36
CA LEU A 330 11.24 19.99 2.60
C LEU A 330 12.72 20.20 2.89
N ARG A 331 13.03 20.80 4.03
CA ARG A 331 14.40 20.99 4.51
C ARG A 331 14.87 19.81 5.33
N THR A 332 14.05 19.36 6.27
CA THR A 332 14.28 18.15 7.07
C THR A 332 12.97 17.47 7.41
N ASP A 333 13.01 16.15 7.43
CA ASP A 333 11.94 15.28 7.91
C ASP A 333 12.59 14.17 8.72
N ASP A 334 12.39 14.21 10.03
CA ASP A 334 12.97 13.30 11.02
C ASP A 334 11.85 12.48 11.65
N ALA A 335 11.77 11.20 11.32
CA ALA A 335 10.68 10.34 11.74
C ALA A 335 11.18 9.10 12.49
N TRP A 336 10.67 8.90 13.69
CA TRP A 336 10.89 7.72 14.52
C TRP A 336 9.64 6.86 14.58
N MET A 337 9.81 5.57 14.32
CA MET A 337 8.75 4.56 14.40
C MET A 337 9.19 3.44 15.33
N MET A 338 8.40 3.18 16.37
CA MET A 338 8.67 2.16 17.37
C MET A 338 7.46 1.25 17.53
N ASN A 339 7.68 -0.04 17.59
CA ASN A 339 6.62 -1.04 17.80
C ASN A 339 7.13 -2.19 18.67
N ALA A 340 6.35 -2.54 19.67
CA ALA A 340 6.56 -3.71 20.50
C ALA A 340 5.33 -4.62 20.42
N ARG A 341 5.52 -5.90 20.14
CA ARG A 341 4.43 -6.89 20.08
C ARG A 341 4.76 -8.10 20.94
N HIS A 342 3.79 -8.54 21.71
CA HIS A 342 3.85 -9.76 22.49
C HIS A 342 2.70 -10.69 22.07
N ASN A 343 3.02 -11.92 21.77
CA ASN A 343 2.05 -12.96 21.41
C ASN A 343 2.08 -14.07 22.46
N ILE A 344 0.90 -14.49 22.93
CA ILE A 344 0.70 -15.65 23.78
C ILE A 344 -0.19 -16.63 23.03
N ARG A 345 0.25 -17.88 22.91
CA ARG A 345 -0.51 -18.97 22.27
C ARG A 345 -1.02 -19.95 23.29
N PHE A 346 -2.22 -20.43 23.09
CA PHE A 346 -2.85 -21.41 23.94
C PHE A 346 -3.05 -22.71 23.14
N THR A 347 -2.83 -23.85 23.77
CA THR A 347 -3.10 -25.18 23.23
C THR A 347 -4.32 -25.76 23.96
N ASP A 348 -5.10 -26.57 23.25
CA ASP A 348 -6.24 -27.32 23.80
C ASP A 348 -7.39 -26.44 24.33
N MET A 349 -7.46 -25.17 23.88
CA MET A 349 -8.53 -24.22 24.22
C MET A 349 -9.13 -23.64 22.94
N GLN A 350 -10.36 -23.14 23.02
CA GLN A 350 -10.94 -22.34 21.91
C GLN A 350 -10.20 -21.02 21.70
N LEU A 351 -9.70 -20.41 22.77
CA LEU A 351 -8.79 -19.27 22.68
C LEU A 351 -7.42 -19.77 22.19
N GLN A 352 -7.02 -19.33 21.00
CA GLN A 352 -5.78 -19.75 20.36
C GLN A 352 -4.62 -18.79 20.64
N GLN A 353 -4.90 -17.51 20.66
CA GLN A 353 -3.85 -16.48 20.77
C GLN A 353 -4.39 -15.19 21.39
N ILE A 354 -3.53 -14.53 22.16
CA ILE A 354 -3.66 -13.10 22.48
C ILE A 354 -2.41 -12.42 21.92
N SER A 355 -2.63 -11.34 21.15
CA SER A 355 -1.58 -10.51 20.57
C SER A 355 -1.75 -9.09 21.10
N THR A 356 -0.77 -8.59 21.84
CA THR A 356 -0.75 -7.22 22.35
C THR A 356 0.41 -6.47 21.71
N SER A 357 0.13 -5.28 21.18
CA SER A 357 1.14 -4.38 20.63
C SER A 357 1.00 -2.98 21.19
N ALA A 358 2.15 -2.33 21.42
CA ALA A 358 2.25 -0.91 21.74
C ALA A 358 3.16 -0.27 20.70
N TYR A 359 2.84 0.96 20.29
CA TYR A 359 3.60 1.68 19.27
C TYR A 359 3.67 3.17 19.58
N ALA A 360 4.72 3.80 19.08
CA ALA A 360 4.88 5.24 19.06
C ALA A 360 5.53 5.67 17.74
N THR A 361 5.02 6.73 17.15
CA THR A 361 5.62 7.38 15.98
C THR A 361 5.70 8.89 16.23
N PHE A 362 6.84 9.48 15.87
CA PHE A 362 7.11 10.91 16.01
C PHE A 362 7.67 11.40 14.70
N VAL A 363 7.16 12.51 14.19
CA VAL A 363 7.66 13.17 12.98
C VAL A 363 7.97 14.63 13.32
N ASP A 364 9.19 15.08 13.05
CA ASP A 364 9.62 16.47 13.09
C ASP A 364 9.93 16.93 11.68
N HIS A 365 9.10 17.81 11.14
CA HIS A 365 9.10 18.24 9.75
C HIS A 365 9.35 19.73 9.64
N PHE A 366 10.37 20.12 8.89
CA PHE A 366 10.68 21.50 8.62
C PHE A 366 10.68 21.78 7.12
N MET A 367 9.88 22.75 6.70
CA MET A 367 9.81 23.21 5.32
C MET A 367 10.01 24.73 5.24
N ASP A 368 10.65 25.17 4.15
CA ASP A 368 10.83 26.59 3.83
C ASP A 368 10.81 26.84 2.32
N ASN A 369 10.83 28.11 1.92
CA ASN A 369 10.89 28.48 0.51
C ASN A 369 12.30 28.89 0.05
N ARG A 370 13.35 28.63 0.82
CA ARG A 370 14.71 29.13 0.54
C ARG A 370 15.41 28.40 -0.60
N LEU A 371 15.06 27.12 -0.85
CA LEU A 371 15.55 26.37 -2.02
C LEU A 371 14.87 26.79 -3.32
N LYS A 372 13.71 27.44 -3.27
CA LYS A 372 12.98 27.90 -4.46
C LYS A 372 13.74 29.04 -5.16
N VAL A 373 13.85 28.97 -6.49
CA VAL A 373 14.33 30.06 -7.33
C VAL A 373 13.18 31.05 -7.51
N ILE A 374 13.14 32.10 -6.68
CA ILE A 374 12.10 33.13 -6.69
C ILE A 374 12.76 34.50 -6.92
N ASN A 375 12.37 35.19 -7.99
CA ASN A 375 12.89 36.52 -8.31
C ASN A 375 11.76 37.43 -8.81
N PRO A 376 11.44 38.56 -8.14
CA PRO A 376 11.99 38.99 -6.85
C PRO A 376 11.44 38.13 -5.70
N ARG A 377 12.25 37.90 -4.66
CA ARG A 377 11.81 37.22 -3.44
C ARG A 377 11.11 38.21 -2.52
N MET A 378 9.80 38.14 -2.45
CA MET A 378 8.96 39.07 -1.67
C MET A 378 8.98 38.72 -0.17
N MET A 379 9.11 37.43 0.19
CA MET A 379 9.14 36.98 1.58
C MET A 379 9.88 35.65 1.72
N ASN A 380 10.45 35.41 2.89
CA ASN A 380 10.81 34.09 3.37
C ASN A 380 9.65 33.49 4.17
N ALA A 381 9.38 32.22 3.95
CA ALA A 381 8.36 31.49 4.70
C ALA A 381 8.97 30.20 5.24
N GLU A 382 8.70 29.92 6.50
CA GLU A 382 9.14 28.71 7.20
C GLU A 382 7.97 28.10 7.96
N THR A 383 7.90 26.77 7.99
CA THR A 383 6.88 26.05 8.75
C THR A 383 7.49 24.82 9.41
N PRO A 384 7.96 24.92 10.67
CA PRO A 384 8.20 23.76 11.51
C PRO A 384 6.85 23.14 11.91
N ALA A 385 6.76 21.82 11.84
CA ALA A 385 5.57 21.07 12.24
C ALA A 385 5.97 19.73 12.85
N LYS A 386 5.21 19.28 13.85
CA LYS A 386 5.43 17.99 14.51
C LYS A 386 4.15 17.22 14.64
N THR A 387 4.24 15.93 14.46
CA THR A 387 3.14 15.02 14.77
C THR A 387 3.62 13.85 15.61
N SER A 388 2.72 13.33 16.41
CA SER A 388 2.93 12.11 17.17
C SER A 388 1.72 11.20 17.11
N ASN A 389 1.98 9.87 17.09
CA ASN A 389 0.98 8.84 17.30
C ASN A 389 1.49 7.88 18.37
N ILE A 390 0.72 7.69 19.42
CA ILE A 390 1.01 6.73 20.47
C ILE A 390 -0.23 5.87 20.66
N GLY A 391 -0.05 4.57 20.74
CA GLY A 391 -1.18 3.68 20.91
C GLY A 391 -0.82 2.29 21.37
N ALA A 392 -1.86 1.56 21.73
CA ALA A 392 -1.79 0.16 22.12
C ALA A 392 -3.02 -0.59 21.61
N ARG A 393 -2.80 -1.85 21.28
CA ARG A 393 -3.84 -2.74 20.75
C ARG A 393 -3.67 -4.12 21.35
N SER A 394 -4.77 -4.74 21.78
CA SER A 394 -4.80 -6.14 22.20
C SER A 394 -5.91 -6.87 21.46
N GLU A 395 -5.58 -8.02 20.87
CA GLU A 395 -6.50 -8.85 20.10
C GLU A 395 -6.44 -10.30 20.58
N ALA A 396 -7.60 -10.87 20.85
CA ALA A 396 -7.79 -12.29 21.14
C ALA A 396 -8.37 -13.00 19.91
N VAL A 397 -7.84 -14.21 19.64
CA VAL A 397 -8.26 -15.06 18.52
C VAL A 397 -8.81 -16.35 19.06
N PHE A 398 -10.08 -16.63 18.77
CA PHE A 398 -10.76 -17.88 19.09
C PHE A 398 -10.97 -18.71 17.82
N GLN A 399 -10.80 -20.00 17.92
CA GLN A 399 -11.01 -20.92 16.78
C GLN A 399 -11.75 -22.17 17.24
N LYS A 400 -12.74 -22.59 16.45
CA LYS A 400 -13.47 -23.84 16.63
C LYS A 400 -13.96 -24.31 15.25
N ALA A 401 -13.68 -25.56 14.89
CA ALA A 401 -14.21 -26.28 13.72
C ALA A 401 -14.73 -25.39 12.55
N GLY A 402 -13.82 -24.84 11.76
CA GLY A 402 -14.15 -24.00 10.59
C GLY A 402 -14.62 -22.58 10.88
N MET A 403 -14.60 -22.14 12.15
CA MET A 403 -14.94 -20.79 12.58
C MET A 403 -13.76 -20.13 13.26
N LYS A 404 -13.56 -18.84 13.00
CA LYS A 404 -12.63 -17.97 13.74
C LYS A 404 -13.36 -16.73 14.23
N PHE A 405 -13.05 -16.33 15.45
CA PHE A 405 -13.58 -15.12 16.04
C PHE A 405 -12.41 -14.29 16.59
N TYR A 406 -12.33 -13.06 16.15
CA TYR A 406 -11.35 -12.07 16.61
C TYR A 406 -12.09 -11.02 17.41
N THR A 407 -11.53 -10.60 18.53
CA THR A 407 -12.05 -9.47 19.28
C THR A 407 -10.92 -8.75 19.97
N GLY A 408 -11.06 -7.46 20.20
CA GLY A 408 -10.01 -6.70 20.85
C GLY A 408 -10.36 -5.27 21.10
N ILE A 409 -9.39 -4.60 21.71
CA ILE A 409 -9.41 -3.18 22.03
C ILE A 409 -8.24 -2.47 21.34
N ASP A 410 -8.43 -1.18 21.08
CA ASP A 410 -7.49 -0.34 20.36
C ASP A 410 -7.58 1.08 20.96
N ILE A 411 -6.47 1.60 21.41
CA ILE A 411 -6.36 2.94 22.02
C ILE A 411 -5.27 3.68 21.23
N LYS A 412 -5.58 4.89 20.77
CA LYS A 412 -4.67 5.70 19.99
C LYS A 412 -4.83 7.18 20.32
N ARG A 413 -3.73 7.90 20.43
CA ARG A 413 -3.69 9.35 20.49
C ARG A 413 -2.80 9.90 19.38
N GLU A 414 -3.34 10.87 18.65
CA GLU A 414 -2.66 11.64 17.62
C GLU A 414 -2.59 13.09 18.05
N GLU A 415 -1.43 13.73 17.87
CA GLU A 415 -1.25 15.16 18.09
C GLU A 415 -0.54 15.78 16.90
N ALA A 416 -0.87 17.03 16.58
CA ALA A 416 -0.18 17.84 15.60
C ALA A 416 0.00 19.27 16.12
N GLU A 417 1.22 19.77 16.01
CA GLU A 417 1.57 21.17 16.30
C GLU A 417 2.41 21.73 15.15
N GLY A 418 2.43 23.04 15.00
CA GLY A 418 3.26 23.71 14.03
C GLY A 418 2.94 25.19 13.96
N SER A 419 3.92 25.95 13.53
CA SER A 419 3.80 27.37 13.33
C SER A 419 4.23 27.76 11.91
N ARG A 420 3.81 28.90 11.43
CA ARG A 420 4.28 29.48 10.18
C ARG A 420 4.88 30.82 10.45
N MET A 421 6.16 31.01 10.08
CA MET A 421 6.84 32.29 10.05
C MET A 421 6.79 32.87 8.64
N ARG A 422 6.55 34.18 8.53
CA ARG A 422 6.62 34.95 7.28
C ARG A 422 7.43 36.20 7.51
N GLU A 423 8.64 36.27 6.96
CA GLU A 423 9.51 37.42 6.94
C GLU A 423 9.35 38.17 5.61
N TYR A 424 8.78 39.37 5.64
CA TYR A 424 8.55 40.16 4.44
C TYR A 424 9.81 40.95 4.08
N LEU A 425 10.35 40.71 2.87
CA LEU A 425 11.56 41.32 2.38
C LEU A 425 11.26 42.56 1.52
N MET A 426 10.06 42.63 0.93
CA MET A 426 9.64 43.67 0.04
C MET A 426 8.16 44.02 0.23
N GLY A 427 7.73 45.20 -0.32
CA GLY A 427 6.36 45.67 -0.27
C GLY A 427 6.00 46.40 1.03
N PRO A 428 4.72 46.67 1.29
CA PRO A 428 4.26 47.52 2.43
C PRO A 428 4.59 46.92 3.80
N MET A 429 4.91 45.63 3.85
CA MET A 429 5.25 44.90 5.06
C MET A 429 6.75 44.61 5.21
N ALA A 430 7.60 45.18 4.33
CA ALA A 430 9.04 44.94 4.34
C ALA A 430 9.65 45.18 5.74
N GLY A 431 10.51 44.23 6.17
CA GLY A 431 11.15 44.23 7.49
C GLY A 431 10.25 43.71 8.63
N LYS A 432 8.99 43.34 8.37
CA LYS A 432 8.14 42.71 9.39
C LYS A 432 8.18 41.18 9.31
N THR A 433 8.20 40.54 10.48
CA THR A 433 8.05 39.11 10.64
C THR A 433 6.74 38.81 11.36
N LEU A 434 5.93 37.93 10.76
CA LEU A 434 4.67 37.48 11.33
C LEU A 434 4.73 35.98 11.64
N TYR A 435 4.08 35.60 12.73
CA TYR A 435 3.93 34.21 13.14
C TYR A 435 2.45 33.83 13.19
N ASP A 436 2.12 32.65 12.74
CA ASP A 436 0.79 32.05 12.82
C ASP A 436 0.88 30.65 13.40
N ASN A 437 -0.13 30.22 14.14
CA ASN A 437 -0.29 28.83 14.54
C ASN A 437 -0.87 28.04 13.35
N ALA A 438 -0.24 26.92 12.99
CA ALA A 438 -0.66 26.09 11.85
C ALA A 438 -1.71 25.04 12.21
N TRP A 439 -1.62 24.44 13.42
CA TRP A 439 -2.41 23.28 13.80
C TRP A 439 -3.22 23.47 15.10
N GLN A 440 -3.18 24.62 15.73
CA GLN A 440 -3.79 24.89 17.04
C GLN A 440 -3.32 23.94 18.16
N HIS A 441 -2.22 23.25 17.98
CA HIS A 441 -1.76 22.13 18.81
C HIS A 441 -2.92 21.15 19.09
N GLY A 442 -3.56 20.68 18.01
CA GLY A 442 -4.72 19.81 18.10
C GLY A 442 -4.36 18.36 18.44
N PHE A 443 -5.26 17.68 19.12
CA PHE A 443 -5.12 16.26 19.38
C PHE A 443 -6.44 15.49 19.20
N ILE A 444 -6.31 14.21 18.88
CA ILE A 444 -7.43 13.26 18.76
C ILE A 444 -7.08 12.01 19.54
N SER A 445 -7.92 11.64 20.50
CA SER A 445 -7.86 10.35 21.23
C SER A 445 -8.98 9.44 20.73
N ARG A 446 -8.61 8.21 20.36
CA ARG A 446 -9.55 7.18 19.89
C ARG A 446 -9.51 5.97 20.80
N TYR A 447 -10.68 5.50 21.21
CA TYR A 447 -10.88 4.31 22.02
C TYR A 447 -11.83 3.39 21.25
N SER A 448 -11.42 2.19 20.95
CA SER A 448 -12.22 1.32 20.07
C SER A 448 -12.34 -0.09 20.61
N LEU A 449 -13.50 -0.66 20.39
CA LEU A 449 -13.78 -2.09 20.49
C LEU A 449 -14.03 -2.63 19.09
N PHE A 450 -13.50 -3.82 18.78
CA PHE A 450 -13.76 -4.48 17.50
C PHE A 450 -13.99 -5.96 17.68
N ALA A 451 -14.74 -6.51 16.74
CA ALA A 451 -14.98 -7.95 16.63
C ALA A 451 -15.07 -8.35 15.15
N GLU A 452 -14.58 -9.54 14.82
CA GLU A 452 -14.72 -10.11 13.48
C GLU A 452 -14.97 -11.61 13.60
N TYR A 453 -16.07 -12.08 13.02
CA TYR A 453 -16.42 -13.48 12.88
C TYR A 453 -16.13 -13.95 11.46
N GLN A 454 -15.45 -15.08 11.33
CA GLN A 454 -15.21 -15.74 10.05
C GLN A 454 -15.65 -17.19 10.14
N SER A 455 -16.38 -17.63 9.13
CA SER A 455 -16.82 -19.02 9.00
C SER A 455 -16.68 -19.50 7.56
N ARG A 456 -16.32 -20.74 7.41
CA ARG A 456 -16.33 -21.44 6.12
C ARG A 456 -17.00 -22.79 6.29
N LYS A 457 -18.09 -23.00 5.57
CA LYS A 457 -18.80 -24.28 5.50
C LYS A 457 -18.95 -24.65 4.04
N GLU A 458 -18.35 -25.78 3.63
CA GLU A 458 -18.44 -26.29 2.27
C GLU A 458 -18.28 -25.20 1.19
N ALA A 459 -19.38 -24.86 0.55
CA ALA A 459 -19.45 -23.93 -0.56
C ALA A 459 -19.65 -22.45 -0.14
N TRP A 460 -19.75 -22.15 1.15
CA TRP A 460 -20.01 -20.79 1.64
C TRP A 460 -18.95 -20.30 2.62
N GLY A 461 -18.58 -19.05 2.46
CA GLY A 461 -17.75 -18.31 3.42
C GLY A 461 -18.48 -17.08 3.89
N LEU A 462 -18.50 -16.84 5.21
CA LEU A 462 -19.10 -15.67 5.84
C LEU A 462 -18.05 -14.93 6.65
N VAL A 463 -17.99 -13.62 6.50
CA VAL A 463 -17.21 -12.72 7.36
C VAL A 463 -18.15 -11.62 7.84
N VAL A 464 -18.19 -11.38 9.14
CA VAL A 464 -18.92 -10.25 9.73
C VAL A 464 -17.99 -9.52 10.67
N SER A 465 -17.81 -8.21 10.48
CA SER A 465 -16.94 -7.38 11.30
C SER A 465 -17.70 -6.18 11.86
N ALA A 466 -17.43 -5.84 13.10
CA ALA A 466 -17.99 -4.67 13.77
C ALA A 466 -16.88 -3.89 14.50
N ARG A 467 -17.00 -2.57 14.53
CA ARG A 467 -16.15 -1.66 15.33
C ARG A 467 -17.00 -0.55 15.92
N LEU A 468 -16.76 -0.24 17.17
CA LEU A 468 -17.27 0.95 17.83
C LEU A 468 -16.10 1.80 18.28
N GLU A 469 -16.04 3.04 17.83
CA GLU A 469 -14.97 3.98 18.15
C GLU A 469 -15.54 5.22 18.84
N LEU A 470 -15.00 5.55 20.01
CA LEU A 470 -15.14 6.85 20.66
C LEU A 470 -13.97 7.73 20.21
N ASN A 471 -14.28 8.87 19.58
CA ASN A 471 -13.32 9.84 19.09
C ASN A 471 -13.48 11.14 19.90
N GLN A 472 -12.45 11.50 20.66
CA GLN A 472 -12.40 12.73 21.45
C GLN A 472 -11.28 13.60 20.94
N ASN A 473 -11.56 14.87 20.71
CA ASN A 473 -10.59 15.81 20.16
C ASN A 473 -10.71 17.19 20.80
N ASP A 474 -9.59 17.89 20.84
CA ASP A 474 -9.47 19.22 21.42
C ASP A 474 -8.15 19.89 20.95
N VAL A 475 -7.90 21.11 21.37
CA VAL A 475 -6.71 21.92 21.09
C VAL A 475 -6.04 22.35 22.39
N LYS A 476 -4.72 22.56 22.37
CA LYS A 476 -3.94 23.01 23.52
C LYS A 476 -3.46 24.46 23.42
N ASP A 477 -3.28 24.96 22.19
CA ASP A 477 -2.73 26.29 21.90
C ASP A 477 -3.47 26.92 20.71
N PRO A 478 -4.75 27.27 20.85
CA PRO A 478 -5.54 27.86 19.78
C PRO A 478 -5.24 29.36 19.60
N ASP A 479 -5.23 29.84 18.37
CA ASP A 479 -5.23 31.27 18.03
C ASP A 479 -6.49 31.96 18.58
N ASP A 480 -6.40 33.22 19.02
CA ASP A 480 -7.53 34.02 19.49
C ASP A 480 -8.66 34.10 18.44
N LYS A 481 -8.33 34.22 17.16
CA LYS A 481 -9.30 34.24 16.06
C LYS A 481 -10.02 32.91 15.90
N PHE A 482 -9.31 31.82 16.15
CA PHE A 482 -9.90 30.48 16.12
C PHE A 482 -10.89 30.29 17.29
N LEU A 483 -10.51 30.71 18.51
CA LEU A 483 -11.40 30.68 19.66
C LEU A 483 -12.59 31.61 19.52
N ALA A 484 -12.42 32.79 18.90
CA ALA A 484 -13.54 33.68 18.60
C ALA A 484 -14.56 33.04 17.65
N ALA A 485 -14.10 32.24 16.70
CA ALA A 485 -14.97 31.49 15.77
C ALA A 485 -15.54 30.21 16.41
N TYR A 486 -14.77 29.56 17.26
CA TYR A 486 -15.12 28.29 17.92
C TYR A 486 -14.79 28.35 19.41
N PRO A 487 -15.68 28.93 20.23
CA PRO A 487 -15.42 29.07 21.67
C PRO A 487 -15.25 27.73 22.43
N ASN A 488 -15.80 26.66 21.91
CA ASN A 488 -15.69 25.31 22.44
C ASN A 488 -15.22 24.32 21.36
N PRO A 489 -13.90 24.29 21.06
CA PRO A 489 -13.37 23.46 19.97
C PRO A 489 -13.34 21.96 20.30
N ALA A 490 -13.50 21.60 21.57
CA ALA A 490 -13.53 20.20 22.01
C ALA A 490 -14.80 19.48 21.52
N THR A 491 -14.64 18.30 20.97
CA THR A 491 -15.77 17.46 20.54
C THR A 491 -15.58 16.00 20.93
N SER A 492 -16.70 15.29 21.08
CA SER A 492 -16.74 13.85 21.32
C SER A 492 -17.75 13.22 20.39
N GLN A 493 -17.32 12.20 19.63
CA GLN A 493 -18.14 11.55 18.60
C GLN A 493 -18.02 10.03 18.71
N ILE A 494 -19.12 9.31 18.48
CA ILE A 494 -19.17 7.85 18.47
C ILE A 494 -19.37 7.41 17.01
N ASN A 495 -18.47 6.54 16.53
CA ASN A 495 -18.42 6.04 15.17
C ASN A 495 -18.68 4.51 15.14
N PRO A 496 -19.95 4.06 15.00
CA PRO A 496 -20.25 2.65 14.78
C PRO A 496 -19.95 2.26 13.33
N SER A 497 -19.34 1.09 13.14
CA SER A 497 -19.02 0.52 11.84
C SER A 497 -19.37 -0.96 11.81
N LEU A 498 -19.95 -1.41 10.70
CA LEU A 498 -20.35 -2.80 10.48
C LEU A 498 -20.06 -3.20 9.03
N SER A 499 -19.56 -4.40 8.82
CA SER A 499 -19.42 -4.99 7.49
C SER A 499 -19.75 -6.47 7.49
N ALA A 500 -20.25 -6.95 6.35
CA ALA A 500 -20.54 -8.36 6.13
C ALA A 500 -20.11 -8.76 4.71
N GLY A 501 -19.48 -9.92 4.59
CA GLY A 501 -19.06 -10.50 3.31
C GLY A 501 -19.53 -11.94 3.20
N LEU A 502 -20.24 -12.25 2.13
CA LEU A 502 -20.70 -13.60 1.80
C LEU A 502 -20.00 -14.06 0.53
N THR A 503 -19.26 -15.16 0.60
CA THR A 503 -18.57 -15.77 -0.55
C THR A 503 -19.23 -17.10 -0.90
N ARG A 504 -19.57 -17.30 -2.16
CA ARG A 504 -19.97 -18.59 -2.73
C ARG A 504 -18.81 -19.21 -3.48
N TYR A 505 -18.40 -20.41 -3.09
CA TYR A 505 -17.47 -21.25 -3.83
C TYR A 505 -18.27 -22.20 -4.72
N TRP A 506 -18.33 -21.93 -6.02
CA TRP A 506 -19.06 -22.74 -6.99
C TRP A 506 -18.34 -24.07 -7.24
N ASN A 507 -17.02 -24.00 -7.25
CA ASN A 507 -16.10 -25.13 -7.34
C ASN A 507 -14.70 -24.68 -6.86
N SER A 508 -13.68 -25.52 -7.04
CA SER A 508 -12.28 -25.19 -6.68
C SER A 508 -11.67 -24.04 -7.49
N LYS A 509 -12.27 -23.67 -8.63
CA LYS A 509 -11.75 -22.67 -9.58
C LYS A 509 -12.49 -21.35 -9.53
N LEU A 510 -13.79 -21.35 -9.23
CA LEU A 510 -14.67 -20.17 -9.30
C LEU A 510 -15.29 -19.85 -7.96
N ASN A 511 -15.15 -18.60 -7.54
CA ASN A 511 -15.92 -18.05 -6.44
C ASN A 511 -16.48 -16.65 -6.78
N THR A 512 -17.57 -16.31 -6.15
CA THR A 512 -18.17 -14.96 -6.18
C THR A 512 -18.38 -14.49 -4.75
N ALA A 513 -18.27 -13.18 -4.51
CA ALA A 513 -18.49 -12.62 -3.18
C ALA A 513 -19.28 -11.31 -3.27
N LEU A 514 -20.21 -11.16 -2.35
CA LEU A 514 -20.94 -9.92 -2.07
C LEU A 514 -20.46 -9.40 -0.72
N TRP A 515 -20.07 -8.12 -0.69
CA TRP A 515 -19.69 -7.41 0.52
C TRP A 515 -20.57 -6.19 0.70
N LEU A 516 -20.99 -5.95 1.92
CA LEU A 516 -21.72 -4.77 2.33
C LEU A 516 -21.03 -4.19 3.56
N GLY A 517 -20.90 -2.87 3.60
CA GLY A 517 -20.25 -2.19 4.72
C GLY A 517 -20.83 -0.82 4.96
N ARG A 518 -20.99 -0.46 6.23
CA ARG A 518 -21.26 0.89 6.69
C ARG A 518 -20.20 1.27 7.71
N THR A 519 -19.50 2.35 7.47
CA THR A 519 -18.47 2.86 8.38
C THR A 519 -18.60 4.37 8.55
N GLN A 520 -18.14 4.86 9.70
CA GLN A 520 -18.10 6.27 10.02
C GLN A 520 -16.67 6.70 10.35
N ARG A 521 -16.32 7.93 9.97
CA ARG A 521 -15.04 8.57 10.27
C ARG A 521 -15.26 9.99 10.76
N SER A 522 -14.75 10.30 11.94
CA SER A 522 -14.63 11.68 12.40
C SER A 522 -13.58 12.45 11.60
N GLY A 523 -13.70 13.76 11.56
CA GLY A 523 -12.69 14.61 10.92
C GLY A 523 -11.29 14.45 11.52
N SER A 524 -10.28 14.56 10.67
CA SER A 524 -8.86 14.52 11.04
C SER A 524 -8.38 15.81 11.71
N LEU A 525 -7.13 15.80 12.19
CA LEU A 525 -6.46 16.99 12.72
C LEU A 525 -6.44 18.15 11.71
N THR A 526 -6.16 17.85 10.43
CA THR A 526 -6.18 18.85 9.35
C THR A 526 -7.58 19.42 9.12
N GLU A 527 -8.58 18.54 8.99
CA GLU A 527 -9.95 18.96 8.72
C GLU A 527 -10.58 19.76 9.86
N ARG A 528 -10.08 19.56 11.10
CA ARG A 528 -10.59 20.26 12.29
C ARG A 528 -9.80 21.51 12.68
N TYR A 529 -8.46 21.47 12.57
CA TYR A 529 -7.61 22.42 13.29
C TYR A 529 -6.58 23.15 12.43
N ILE A 530 -6.49 22.90 11.13
CA ILE A 530 -5.58 23.64 10.24
C ILE A 530 -5.97 25.11 10.17
N SER A 531 -4.99 26.02 10.13
CA SER A 531 -5.20 27.47 10.11
C SER A 531 -4.53 28.13 8.91
N PHE A 532 -5.32 28.56 7.94
CA PHE A 532 -4.90 29.36 6.77
C PHE A 532 -3.66 28.82 6.04
N LEU A 533 -3.63 27.52 5.80
CA LEU A 533 -2.60 26.86 5.00
C LEU A 533 -3.24 26.14 3.85
N ALA A 534 -2.59 26.16 2.68
CA ALA A 534 -3.02 25.35 1.54
C ALA A 534 -2.89 23.87 1.88
N VAL A 535 -3.89 23.06 1.54
CA VAL A 535 -3.96 21.63 1.81
C VAL A 535 -4.40 20.88 0.56
N GLY A 536 -3.81 19.74 0.33
CA GLY A 536 -4.20 18.90 -0.80
C GLY A 536 -3.87 19.55 -2.17
N LEU A 537 -4.67 19.40 -3.22
CA LEU A 537 -4.55 20.06 -4.55
C LEU A 537 -4.86 21.55 -4.52
N ASP A 538 -5.40 22.04 -3.44
CA ASP A 538 -6.04 23.33 -3.39
C ASP A 538 -5.04 24.47 -3.33
N ALA A 539 -5.13 25.42 -4.24
CA ALA A 539 -4.39 26.69 -4.20
C ALA A 539 -4.94 27.65 -3.14
N PHE A 540 -6.14 27.40 -2.64
CA PHE A 540 -6.77 28.19 -1.58
C PHE A 540 -6.11 27.91 -0.23
N GLU A 541 -6.12 28.88 0.64
CA GLU A 541 -5.88 28.62 2.05
C GLU A 541 -7.06 27.87 2.65
N MET A 542 -6.78 26.90 3.52
CA MET A 542 -7.79 26.07 4.18
C MET A 542 -7.89 26.44 5.65
N VAL A 543 -9.11 26.43 6.17
CA VAL A 543 -9.41 26.60 7.61
C VAL A 543 -10.16 25.38 8.11
N GLY A 544 -9.70 24.81 9.20
CA GLY A 544 -10.34 23.72 9.89
C GLY A 544 -11.69 24.12 10.51
N ASN A 545 -12.48 23.09 10.81
CA ASN A 545 -13.76 23.25 11.50
C ASN A 545 -13.95 22.14 12.53
N PRO A 546 -13.83 22.43 13.83
CA PRO A 546 -14.01 21.42 14.87
C PRO A 546 -15.43 20.85 14.95
N GLU A 547 -16.43 21.55 14.41
CA GLU A 547 -17.85 21.18 14.49
C GLU A 547 -18.29 20.20 13.40
N ILE A 548 -17.39 19.77 12.49
CA ILE A 548 -17.75 18.81 11.44
C ILE A 548 -18.25 17.49 12.02
N LYS A 549 -19.31 17.00 11.41
CA LYS A 549 -19.90 15.69 11.74
C LYS A 549 -19.06 14.55 11.16
N PRO A 550 -19.17 13.33 11.71
CA PRO A 550 -18.57 12.17 11.06
C PRO A 550 -19.17 11.96 9.67
N GLU A 551 -18.31 11.74 8.69
CA GLU A 551 -18.75 11.28 7.37
C GLU A 551 -19.03 9.77 7.40
N VAL A 552 -19.96 9.33 6.56
CA VAL A 552 -20.44 7.94 6.51
C VAL A 552 -20.24 7.37 5.12
N ASN A 553 -19.63 6.19 5.03
CA ASN A 553 -19.54 5.40 3.80
C ASN A 553 -20.44 4.18 3.88
N ASN A 554 -21.44 4.09 2.99
CA ASN A 554 -22.25 2.89 2.77
C ASN A 554 -21.81 2.28 1.43
N GLN A 555 -21.13 1.15 1.48
CA GLN A 555 -20.52 0.54 0.29
C GLN A 555 -21.02 -0.87 0.06
N ALA A 556 -21.25 -1.19 -1.21
CA ALA A 556 -21.53 -2.53 -1.70
C ALA A 556 -20.48 -2.92 -2.77
N ASP A 557 -19.97 -4.16 -2.69
CA ASP A 557 -19.02 -4.74 -3.64
C ASP A 557 -19.52 -6.10 -4.10
N LEU A 558 -19.49 -6.32 -5.40
CA LEU A 558 -19.68 -7.65 -6.00
C LEU A 558 -18.38 -8.04 -6.70
N SER A 559 -17.88 -9.23 -6.42
CA SER A 559 -16.63 -9.71 -7.00
C SER A 559 -16.73 -11.15 -7.49
N MET A 560 -15.95 -11.46 -8.52
CA MET A 560 -15.76 -12.79 -9.07
C MET A 560 -14.27 -13.09 -9.19
N LYS A 561 -13.88 -14.27 -8.80
CA LYS A 561 -12.54 -14.79 -8.99
C LYS A 561 -12.60 -16.17 -9.62
N PHE A 562 -11.92 -16.30 -10.74
CA PHE A 562 -11.66 -17.60 -11.39
C PHE A 562 -10.16 -17.86 -11.40
N GLN A 563 -9.77 -19.08 -11.06
CA GLN A 563 -8.37 -19.51 -11.10
C GLN A 563 -8.28 -20.97 -11.50
N ASN A 564 -7.52 -21.23 -12.55
CA ASN A 564 -7.13 -22.55 -13.00
C ASN A 564 -5.61 -22.64 -13.07
N GLU A 565 -5.04 -23.78 -13.47
CA GLU A 565 -3.58 -24.02 -13.53
C GLU A 565 -2.78 -22.97 -14.30
N GLY A 566 -3.32 -22.45 -15.40
CA GLY A 566 -2.64 -21.42 -16.22
C GLY A 566 -3.40 -20.11 -16.34
N THR A 567 -4.64 -20.00 -15.85
CA THR A 567 -5.52 -18.85 -16.07
C THR A 567 -6.00 -18.29 -14.74
N SER A 568 -5.93 -16.99 -14.58
CA SER A 568 -6.55 -16.26 -13.47
C SER A 568 -7.41 -15.12 -14.00
N LEU A 569 -8.61 -14.94 -13.46
CA LEU A 569 -9.51 -13.83 -13.74
C LEU A 569 -10.06 -13.30 -12.42
N ASN A 570 -9.94 -11.99 -12.22
CA ASN A 570 -10.54 -11.27 -11.11
C ASN A 570 -11.38 -10.13 -11.68
N PHE A 571 -12.59 -9.98 -11.21
CA PHE A 571 -13.46 -8.87 -11.56
C PHE A 571 -14.20 -8.40 -10.33
N SER A 572 -14.30 -7.08 -10.15
CA SER A 572 -15.09 -6.49 -9.08
C SER A 572 -15.73 -5.18 -9.51
N VAL A 573 -16.93 -4.94 -9.03
CA VAL A 573 -17.64 -3.67 -9.11
C VAL A 573 -17.97 -3.20 -7.71
N PHE A 574 -17.96 -1.89 -7.50
CA PHE A 574 -18.28 -1.29 -6.22
C PHE A 574 -19.15 -0.04 -6.38
N ALA A 575 -19.93 0.24 -5.36
CA ALA A 575 -20.69 1.48 -5.22
C ALA A 575 -20.67 1.93 -3.76
N SER A 576 -20.29 3.18 -3.52
CA SER A 576 -20.22 3.85 -2.21
C SER A 576 -21.13 5.07 -2.22
N LEU A 577 -22.14 5.06 -1.37
CA LEU A 577 -22.93 6.25 -1.04
C LEU A 577 -22.33 6.90 0.20
N LEU A 578 -21.77 8.08 0.02
CA LEU A 578 -21.17 8.88 1.07
C LEU A 578 -22.18 9.88 1.59
N GLN A 579 -22.36 9.95 2.91
CA GLN A 579 -23.23 10.89 3.59
C GLN A 579 -22.39 11.83 4.46
N ASP A 580 -22.80 13.09 4.59
CA ASP A 580 -22.04 14.09 5.33
C ASP A 580 -20.57 14.18 4.89
N TYR A 581 -20.30 14.07 3.57
CA TYR A 581 -18.96 14.01 3.02
C TYR A 581 -18.16 15.26 3.38
N ILE A 582 -16.98 15.10 3.98
CA ILE A 582 -16.13 16.22 4.42
C ILE A 582 -15.39 16.79 3.21
N SER A 583 -15.58 18.08 2.92
CA SER A 583 -14.96 18.78 1.80
C SER A 583 -14.63 20.23 2.15
N GLY A 584 -13.64 20.82 1.47
CA GLY A 584 -13.31 22.23 1.57
C GLY A 584 -14.24 23.07 0.66
N VAL A 585 -15.03 23.96 1.22
CA VAL A 585 -15.92 24.86 0.48
C VAL A 585 -15.47 26.30 0.64
N LYS A 586 -15.48 27.08 -0.44
CA LYS A 586 -15.07 28.50 -0.44
C LYS A 586 -15.92 29.28 0.55
N ASP A 587 -15.27 29.96 1.48
CA ASP A 587 -15.88 30.84 2.47
C ASP A 587 -15.54 32.30 2.12
N THR A 588 -16.54 32.99 1.60
CA THR A 588 -16.41 34.40 1.16
C THR A 588 -16.32 35.41 2.31
N THR A 589 -16.57 34.97 3.54
CA THR A 589 -16.46 35.80 4.75
C THR A 589 -15.01 35.88 5.26
N LEU A 590 -14.14 34.99 4.79
CA LEU A 590 -12.74 34.93 5.19
C LEU A 590 -11.82 35.52 4.13
N THR A 591 -10.83 36.29 4.60
CA THR A 591 -9.79 36.88 3.74
C THR A 591 -8.50 36.05 3.89
N PRO A 592 -7.85 35.66 2.78
CA PRO A 592 -6.61 34.92 2.83
C PRO A 592 -5.49 35.73 3.49
N LYS A 593 -4.60 35.06 4.20
CA LYS A 593 -3.40 35.69 4.80
C LYS A 593 -2.27 35.89 3.79
N ILE A 594 -2.29 35.15 2.67
CA ILE A 594 -1.33 35.26 1.57
C ILE A 594 -2.03 35.90 0.36
N ALA A 595 -1.48 37.01 -0.13
CA ALA A 595 -2.09 37.81 -1.21
C ALA A 595 -2.26 37.03 -2.54
N THR A 596 -1.45 36.02 -2.79
CA THR A 596 -1.50 35.15 -3.97
C THR A 596 -2.55 34.04 -3.88
N SER A 597 -3.16 33.83 -2.70
CA SER A 597 -4.21 32.85 -2.54
C SER A 597 -5.52 33.35 -3.17
N PRO A 598 -6.24 32.55 -3.97
CA PRO A 598 -7.51 32.93 -4.60
C PRO A 598 -8.68 33.04 -3.61
N GLY A 599 -8.46 32.70 -2.33
CA GLY A 599 -9.45 32.79 -1.27
C GLY A 599 -9.19 31.79 -0.16
N VAL A 600 -10.16 31.65 0.73
CA VAL A 600 -10.11 30.68 1.85
C VAL A 600 -11.24 29.68 1.68
N ARG A 601 -10.96 28.42 1.96
CA ARG A 601 -11.96 27.35 2.08
C ARG A 601 -12.03 26.86 3.51
N ARG A 602 -13.24 26.58 3.94
CA ARG A 602 -13.52 25.97 5.24
C ARG A 602 -13.92 24.51 5.04
N PHE A 603 -13.44 23.62 5.88
CA PHE A 603 -13.95 22.25 5.91
C PHE A 603 -15.39 22.21 6.44
N VAL A 604 -16.27 21.59 5.66
CA VAL A 604 -17.68 21.41 5.99
C VAL A 604 -18.16 20.04 5.55
N ASN A 605 -19.27 19.58 6.11
CA ASN A 605 -19.98 18.43 5.58
C ASN A 605 -20.85 18.89 4.39
N ILE A 606 -20.56 18.37 3.21
CA ILE A 606 -21.49 18.45 2.08
C ILE A 606 -22.46 17.27 2.14
N ASP A 607 -23.63 17.40 1.52
CA ASP A 607 -24.68 16.36 1.58
C ASP A 607 -24.17 14.98 1.12
N ASN A 608 -24.73 14.40 0.10
CA ASN A 608 -24.40 13.08 -0.38
C ASN A 608 -23.44 13.13 -1.59
N ALA A 609 -22.49 12.19 -1.62
CA ALA A 609 -21.64 11.94 -2.77
C ALA A 609 -21.70 10.45 -3.15
N LEU A 610 -21.45 10.15 -4.42
CA LEU A 610 -21.39 8.79 -4.96
C LEU A 610 -19.98 8.54 -5.49
N MET A 611 -19.38 7.41 -5.09
CA MET A 611 -18.24 6.82 -5.76
C MET A 611 -18.59 5.42 -6.25
N THR A 612 -18.33 5.12 -7.52
CA THR A 612 -18.56 3.79 -8.10
C THR A 612 -17.48 3.47 -9.11
N GLY A 613 -17.31 2.19 -9.43
CA GLY A 613 -16.29 1.80 -10.37
C GLY A 613 -16.17 0.29 -10.53
N PHE A 614 -15.19 -0.08 -11.33
CA PHE A 614 -14.84 -1.49 -11.52
C PHE A 614 -13.33 -1.70 -11.58
N GLU A 615 -12.92 -2.91 -11.30
CA GLU A 615 -11.56 -3.39 -11.40
C GLU A 615 -11.57 -4.76 -12.08
N ALA A 616 -10.62 -5.01 -12.97
CA ALA A 616 -10.47 -6.30 -13.61
C ALA A 616 -8.98 -6.68 -13.71
N GLY A 617 -8.71 -7.97 -13.58
CA GLY A 617 -7.39 -8.56 -13.77
C GLY A 617 -7.51 -9.90 -14.47
N PHE A 618 -6.66 -10.12 -15.46
CA PHE A 618 -6.55 -11.37 -16.21
C PHE A 618 -5.08 -11.78 -16.26
N GLY A 619 -4.78 -13.03 -15.94
CA GLY A 619 -3.45 -13.61 -16.08
C GLY A 619 -3.53 -14.94 -16.79
N GLN A 620 -2.62 -15.16 -17.76
CA GLN A 620 -2.53 -16.38 -18.53
C GLN A 620 -1.09 -16.84 -18.66
N LEU A 621 -0.85 -18.10 -18.30
CA LEU A 621 0.38 -18.79 -18.66
C LEU A 621 0.25 -19.32 -20.10
N LEU A 622 1.23 -19.01 -20.92
CA LEU A 622 1.32 -19.45 -22.31
C LEU A 622 2.48 -20.45 -22.47
N PRO A 623 2.49 -21.22 -23.58
CA PRO A 623 3.65 -22.02 -23.95
C PRO A 623 4.95 -21.21 -23.96
N LEU A 624 6.09 -21.88 -24.00
CA LEU A 624 7.44 -21.29 -24.04
C LEU A 624 7.80 -20.44 -22.80
N GLY A 625 7.16 -20.70 -21.66
CA GLY A 625 7.46 -19.98 -20.40
C GLY A 625 6.97 -18.55 -20.38
N LEU A 626 6.05 -18.18 -21.25
CA LEU A 626 5.45 -16.85 -21.29
C LEU A 626 4.29 -16.71 -20.31
N LYS A 627 4.14 -15.52 -19.77
CA LYS A 627 3.00 -15.11 -18.94
C LYS A 627 2.49 -13.77 -19.43
N VAL A 628 1.18 -13.67 -19.58
CA VAL A 628 0.48 -12.41 -19.89
C VAL A 628 -0.34 -12.01 -18.68
N ASP A 629 -0.20 -10.78 -18.20
CA ASP A 629 -1.01 -10.19 -17.16
C ASP A 629 -1.65 -8.89 -17.70
N LEU A 630 -2.97 -8.79 -17.58
CA LEU A 630 -3.75 -7.59 -17.87
C LEU A 630 -4.44 -7.13 -16.60
N SER A 631 -4.37 -5.85 -16.29
CA SER A 631 -5.07 -5.25 -15.16
C SER A 631 -5.64 -3.89 -15.54
N MET A 632 -6.82 -3.55 -15.00
CA MET A 632 -7.47 -2.28 -15.26
C MET A 632 -8.32 -1.84 -14.08
N ALA A 633 -8.47 -0.52 -13.94
CA ALA A 633 -9.32 0.10 -12.92
C ALA A 633 -9.99 1.37 -13.45
N TYR A 634 -11.21 1.61 -12.99
CA TYR A 634 -12.00 2.79 -13.31
C TYR A 634 -12.79 3.25 -12.09
N VAL A 635 -12.80 4.56 -11.88
CA VAL A 635 -13.55 5.20 -10.79
C VAL A 635 -14.37 6.35 -11.33
N TYR A 636 -15.59 6.46 -10.85
CA TYR A 636 -16.50 7.58 -11.07
C TYR A 636 -16.89 8.20 -9.74
N GLY A 637 -16.68 9.50 -9.58
CA GLY A 637 -17.03 10.25 -8.36
C GLY A 637 -17.93 11.44 -8.67
N LYS A 638 -19.01 11.64 -7.90
CA LYS A 638 -20.00 12.69 -8.13
C LYS A 638 -20.59 13.21 -6.82
N ASN A 639 -20.73 14.54 -6.71
CA ASN A 639 -21.55 15.18 -5.69
C ASN A 639 -23.03 15.12 -6.14
N LEU A 640 -23.87 14.45 -5.37
CA LEU A 640 -25.27 14.20 -5.76
C LEU A 640 -26.17 15.45 -5.64
N LYS A 641 -25.76 16.45 -4.86
CA LYS A 641 -26.53 17.70 -4.71
C LYS A 641 -26.28 18.67 -5.89
N THR A 642 -25.03 18.83 -6.27
CA THR A 642 -24.63 19.78 -7.32
C THR A 642 -24.57 19.17 -8.71
N ASP A 643 -24.65 17.85 -8.81
CA ASP A 643 -24.47 17.06 -10.03
C ASP A 643 -23.08 17.17 -10.67
N LYS A 644 -22.07 17.67 -9.90
CA LYS A 644 -20.70 17.91 -10.37
C LYS A 644 -19.76 16.76 -10.00
N PRO A 645 -18.68 16.57 -10.78
CA PRO A 645 -17.62 15.59 -10.42
C PRO A 645 -16.99 15.92 -9.06
N LEU A 646 -16.57 14.87 -8.32
CA LEU A 646 -15.69 15.04 -7.18
C LEU A 646 -14.25 15.28 -7.64
N ALA A 647 -13.50 16.03 -6.83
CA ALA A 647 -12.10 16.31 -7.08
C ALA A 647 -11.20 15.09 -6.83
N GLU A 648 -10.07 15.04 -7.52
CA GLU A 648 -9.01 14.02 -7.35
C GLU A 648 -9.48 12.58 -7.64
N ILE A 649 -10.29 12.43 -8.68
CA ILE A 649 -10.74 11.12 -9.17
C ILE A 649 -9.79 10.65 -10.28
N PRO A 650 -9.12 9.50 -10.13
CA PRO A 650 -8.20 9.00 -11.14
C PRO A 650 -8.93 8.64 -12.45
N PRO A 651 -8.28 8.84 -13.62
CA PRO A 651 -8.78 8.38 -14.91
C PRO A 651 -8.75 6.84 -15.00
N PHE A 652 -9.30 6.28 -16.09
CA PHE A 652 -9.17 4.88 -16.42
C PHE A 652 -7.71 4.51 -16.69
N ASP A 653 -7.20 3.47 -16.01
CA ASP A 653 -5.83 2.96 -16.13
C ASP A 653 -5.88 1.48 -16.53
N ILE A 654 -5.16 1.10 -17.59
CA ILE A 654 -5.01 -0.28 -18.06
C ILE A 654 -3.54 -0.59 -18.26
N ARG A 655 -3.13 -1.78 -17.83
CA ARG A 655 -1.75 -2.26 -17.90
C ARG A 655 -1.73 -3.68 -18.45
N LEU A 656 -0.90 -3.89 -19.45
CA LEU A 656 -0.62 -5.17 -20.06
C LEU A 656 0.86 -5.50 -19.86
N SER A 657 1.16 -6.63 -19.24
CA SER A 657 2.52 -7.13 -19.07
C SER A 657 2.67 -8.49 -19.75
N VAL A 658 3.74 -8.65 -20.50
CA VAL A 658 4.18 -9.93 -21.06
C VAL A 658 5.56 -10.24 -20.50
N ALA A 659 5.67 -11.33 -19.75
CA ALA A 659 6.91 -11.76 -19.14
C ALA A 659 7.28 -13.17 -19.58
N GLY A 660 8.58 -13.43 -19.75
CA GLY A 660 9.12 -14.74 -20.05
C GLY A 660 9.90 -15.30 -18.88
N SER A 661 10.03 -16.63 -18.79
CA SER A 661 10.91 -17.29 -17.81
C SER A 661 11.69 -18.39 -18.51
N TYR A 662 13.01 -18.19 -18.63
CA TYR A 662 13.91 -19.05 -19.40
C TYR A 662 15.07 -19.56 -18.53
N PHE A 663 15.72 -20.64 -18.97
CA PHE A 663 16.87 -21.25 -18.27
C PHE A 663 16.57 -21.58 -16.80
N ASN A 664 15.45 -22.23 -16.55
CA ASN A 664 14.95 -22.58 -15.20
C ASN A 664 14.79 -21.33 -14.30
N GLY A 665 14.22 -20.25 -14.86
CA GLY A 665 13.94 -19.01 -14.13
C GLY A 665 15.15 -18.10 -13.92
N LYS A 666 16.31 -18.40 -14.54
CA LYS A 666 17.49 -17.53 -14.46
C LYS A 666 17.33 -16.26 -15.26
N LEU A 667 16.64 -16.28 -16.40
CA LEU A 667 16.43 -15.13 -17.28
C LEU A 667 14.92 -14.84 -17.40
N ASN A 668 14.49 -13.66 -16.95
CA ASN A 668 13.10 -13.27 -16.96
C ASN A 668 12.94 -11.88 -17.61
N PRO A 669 12.81 -11.82 -18.95
CA PRO A 669 12.48 -10.58 -19.64
C PRO A 669 11.00 -10.23 -19.44
N ALA A 670 10.68 -8.93 -19.40
CA ALA A 670 9.32 -8.44 -19.33
C ALA A 670 9.16 -7.16 -20.15
N ILE A 671 7.99 -7.01 -20.77
CA ILE A 671 7.53 -5.81 -21.45
C ILE A 671 6.21 -5.42 -20.79
N THR A 672 6.09 -4.16 -20.40
CA THR A 672 4.86 -3.63 -19.80
C THR A 672 4.38 -2.42 -20.58
N TYR A 673 3.13 -2.47 -21.03
CA TYR A 673 2.43 -1.35 -21.65
C TYR A 673 1.38 -0.81 -20.68
N ARG A 674 1.36 0.50 -20.49
CA ARG A 674 0.34 1.20 -19.71
C ARG A 674 -0.36 2.24 -20.57
N TYR A 675 -1.68 2.24 -20.54
CA TYR A 675 -2.51 3.28 -21.13
C TYR A 675 -3.37 3.91 -20.05
N VAL A 676 -3.37 5.23 -19.99
CA VAL A 676 -4.23 6.04 -19.12
C VAL A 676 -5.09 6.93 -20.02
N SER A 677 -6.41 6.91 -19.78
CA SER A 677 -7.31 7.73 -20.58
C SER A 677 -7.21 9.20 -20.23
N GLU A 678 -7.70 10.06 -21.12
CA GLU A 678 -7.97 11.46 -20.78
C GLU A 678 -8.91 11.52 -19.56
N GLN A 679 -8.68 12.51 -18.67
CA GLN A 679 -9.58 12.88 -17.59
C GLN A 679 -10.23 14.23 -17.91
N ASP A 680 -11.47 14.17 -18.33
CA ASP A 680 -12.32 15.31 -18.69
C ASP A 680 -13.40 15.63 -17.63
N ARG A 681 -13.65 14.65 -16.72
CA ARG A 681 -14.58 14.81 -15.60
C ARG A 681 -13.84 15.36 -14.40
N ILE A 682 -13.72 16.66 -14.37
CA ILE A 682 -12.92 17.44 -13.43
C ILE A 682 -13.80 18.28 -12.51
N SER A 683 -13.28 18.60 -11.34
CA SER A 683 -13.86 19.59 -10.43
C SER A 683 -13.23 20.95 -10.67
N GLU A 684 -13.84 21.75 -11.55
CA GLU A 684 -13.37 23.12 -11.84
C GLU A 684 -13.36 24.00 -10.57
N GLU A 685 -14.26 23.73 -9.64
CA GLU A 685 -14.32 24.42 -8.35
C GLU A 685 -13.06 24.21 -7.52
N PHE A 686 -12.41 23.04 -7.64
CA PHE A 686 -11.13 22.72 -7.00
C PHE A 686 -9.92 23.14 -7.87
N GLY A 687 -10.14 23.80 -8.99
CA GLY A 687 -9.06 24.24 -9.88
C GLY A 687 -8.42 23.10 -10.67
N GLU A 688 -9.12 21.99 -10.88
CA GLU A 688 -8.65 20.92 -11.74
C GLU A 688 -8.77 21.30 -13.22
N ASN A 689 -7.78 20.89 -14.00
CA ASN A 689 -7.78 20.98 -15.45
C ASN A 689 -7.96 19.61 -16.09
N ARG A 690 -8.49 19.57 -17.32
CA ARG A 690 -8.48 18.36 -18.14
C ARG A 690 -7.06 17.88 -18.33
N THR A 691 -6.87 16.58 -18.24
CA THR A 691 -5.57 15.95 -18.38
C THR A 691 -5.59 15.02 -19.59
N PRO A 692 -4.68 15.18 -20.56
CA PRO A 692 -4.63 14.34 -21.74
C PRO A 692 -4.28 12.88 -21.35
N GLY A 693 -4.79 11.93 -22.13
CA GLY A 693 -4.41 10.53 -22.01
C GLY A 693 -2.99 10.29 -22.51
N PHE A 694 -2.35 9.24 -22.02
CA PHE A 694 -0.98 8.88 -22.41
C PHE A 694 -0.76 7.36 -22.47
N SER A 695 0.35 6.96 -23.11
CA SER A 695 0.78 5.56 -23.21
C SER A 695 2.24 5.41 -22.87
N LEU A 696 2.58 4.43 -22.05
CA LEU A 696 3.97 4.15 -21.66
C LEU A 696 4.34 2.72 -22.06
N LEU A 697 5.58 2.54 -22.44
CA LEU A 697 6.18 1.24 -22.72
C LEU A 697 7.46 1.08 -21.89
N ASP A 698 7.49 0.07 -21.04
CA ASP A 698 8.62 -0.28 -20.20
C ASP A 698 9.17 -1.65 -20.60
N ILE A 699 10.49 -1.82 -20.55
CA ILE A 699 11.18 -3.09 -20.78
C ILE A 699 12.09 -3.37 -19.61
N SER A 700 12.12 -4.62 -19.15
CA SER A 700 13.04 -5.05 -18.10
C SER A 700 13.52 -6.49 -18.31
N VAL A 701 14.67 -6.80 -17.75
CA VAL A 701 15.24 -8.14 -17.71
C VAL A 701 15.79 -8.40 -16.32
N ASP A 702 15.30 -9.48 -15.69
CA ASP A 702 15.88 -10.04 -14.47
C ASP A 702 16.81 -11.20 -14.84
N TYR A 703 18.02 -11.20 -14.33
CA TYR A 703 19.00 -12.25 -14.53
C TYR A 703 19.60 -12.73 -13.21
N ALA A 704 19.46 -14.03 -12.91
CA ALA A 704 20.09 -14.66 -11.76
C ALA A 704 21.47 -15.15 -12.16
N LEU A 705 22.50 -14.35 -11.91
CA LEU A 705 23.91 -14.71 -12.12
C LEU A 705 24.31 -15.92 -11.28
N LEU A 706 23.94 -15.88 -10.00
CA LEU A 706 24.09 -16.93 -9.00
C LEU A 706 22.76 -17.08 -8.24
N SER A 707 22.62 -18.14 -7.47
CA SER A 707 21.47 -18.29 -6.56
C SER A 707 21.36 -17.13 -5.55
N SER A 708 22.52 -16.56 -5.18
CA SER A 708 22.67 -15.44 -4.23
C SER A 708 22.77 -14.06 -4.90
N LEU A 709 22.99 -13.98 -6.21
CA LEU A 709 23.25 -12.73 -6.91
C LEU A 709 22.32 -12.55 -8.11
N LYS A 710 21.51 -11.52 -8.09
CA LYS A 710 20.55 -11.18 -9.13
C LYS A 710 20.79 -9.77 -9.66
N VAL A 711 20.58 -9.58 -10.95
CA VAL A 711 20.67 -8.29 -11.64
C VAL A 711 19.32 -8.05 -12.31
N ARG A 712 18.81 -6.83 -12.20
CA ARG A 712 17.73 -6.30 -13.03
C ARG A 712 18.24 -5.10 -13.81
N ALA A 713 17.96 -5.06 -15.09
CA ALA A 713 18.19 -3.89 -15.93
C ALA A 713 16.94 -3.60 -16.75
N GLY A 714 16.73 -2.34 -17.09
CA GLY A 714 15.56 -1.98 -17.88
C GLY A 714 15.52 -0.52 -18.30
N VAL A 715 14.47 -0.19 -19.03
CA VAL A 715 14.14 1.15 -19.48
C VAL A 715 12.68 1.42 -19.15
N LYS A 716 12.43 2.46 -18.38
CA LYS A 716 11.09 3.02 -18.16
C LYS A 716 10.83 4.09 -19.22
N ASN A 717 9.57 4.23 -19.64
CA ASN A 717 9.16 5.18 -20.66
C ASN A 717 10.05 5.12 -21.91
N LEU A 718 10.16 3.93 -22.52
CA LEU A 718 11.06 3.66 -23.65
C LEU A 718 10.86 4.63 -24.82
N LEU A 719 9.62 5.07 -25.05
CA LEU A 719 9.24 5.94 -26.17
C LEU A 719 9.48 7.43 -25.88
N ASP A 720 9.93 7.76 -24.67
CA ASP A 720 10.16 9.14 -24.20
C ASP A 720 8.92 10.02 -24.26
N GLU A 721 7.77 9.43 -23.92
CA GLU A 721 6.47 10.10 -23.91
C GLU A 721 6.48 11.28 -22.93
N ALA A 722 6.01 12.43 -23.37
CA ALA A 722 5.81 13.61 -22.54
C ALA A 722 4.43 13.53 -21.88
N TYR A 723 4.38 13.18 -20.60
CA TYR A 723 3.11 12.95 -19.91
C TYR A 723 3.13 13.50 -18.48
N TYR A 724 1.94 13.68 -17.93
CA TYR A 724 1.71 13.92 -16.50
C TYR A 724 0.44 13.21 -16.05
N GLU A 725 0.44 12.76 -14.82
CA GLU A 725 -0.70 12.09 -14.21
C GLU A 725 -1.76 13.14 -13.77
N HIS A 726 -3.04 12.81 -13.88
CA HIS A 726 -4.12 13.71 -13.45
C HIS A 726 -3.98 14.14 -11.98
N LEU A 727 -3.54 13.24 -11.11
CA LEU A 727 -3.33 13.51 -9.68
C LEU A 727 -1.95 14.14 -9.37
N THR A 728 -1.13 14.43 -10.38
CA THR A 728 0.09 15.21 -10.18
C THR A 728 -0.24 16.69 -10.08
N ARG A 729 0.25 17.33 -9.02
CA ARG A 729 0.11 18.77 -8.84
C ARG A 729 0.81 19.55 -9.92
N ALA A 730 0.19 20.66 -10.36
CA ALA A 730 0.81 21.61 -11.26
C ALA A 730 2.03 22.30 -10.61
N PHE A 731 2.94 22.79 -11.44
CA PHE A 731 4.15 23.51 -10.99
C PHE A 731 3.77 24.77 -10.20
N ASN A 732 4.33 24.92 -9.00
CA ASN A 732 4.02 26.02 -8.07
C ASN A 732 2.51 26.26 -7.87
N GLY A 733 1.69 25.21 -7.97
CA GLY A 733 0.24 25.32 -7.84
C GLY A 733 -0.45 26.09 -8.97
N LYS A 734 0.22 26.34 -10.10
CA LYS A 734 -0.34 27.03 -11.27
C LYS A 734 -0.97 26.01 -12.22
N PRO A 735 -2.30 25.99 -12.37
CA PRO A 735 -3.00 24.96 -13.14
C PRO A 735 -2.62 24.89 -14.64
N ASP A 736 -2.13 25.99 -15.19
CA ASP A 736 -1.67 26.13 -16.58
C ASP A 736 -0.24 25.62 -16.81
N MET A 737 0.47 25.22 -15.75
CA MET A 737 1.84 24.73 -15.80
C MET A 737 1.89 23.27 -15.29
N PRO A 738 1.55 22.27 -16.10
CA PRO A 738 1.59 20.87 -15.68
C PRO A 738 3.01 20.43 -15.32
N LEU A 739 3.13 19.61 -14.28
CA LEU A 739 4.40 19.00 -13.89
C LEU A 739 4.57 17.68 -14.65
N TYR A 740 5.35 17.72 -15.72
CA TYR A 740 5.65 16.52 -16.52
C TYR A 740 6.44 15.49 -15.71
N ALA A 741 6.12 14.22 -15.93
CA ALA A 741 6.82 13.09 -15.33
C ALA A 741 8.18 12.84 -16.01
N PRO A 742 9.08 12.06 -15.39
CA PRO A 742 10.36 11.73 -16.00
C PRO A 742 10.19 11.11 -17.39
N GLY A 743 11.00 11.56 -18.36
CA GLY A 743 11.14 10.98 -19.69
C GLY A 743 11.80 9.60 -19.61
N ARG A 744 12.42 9.15 -20.70
CA ARG A 744 13.11 7.86 -20.77
C ARG A 744 14.14 7.71 -19.64
N ASN A 745 14.07 6.57 -18.93
CA ASN A 745 14.93 6.32 -17.78
C ASN A 745 15.49 4.90 -17.79
N LEU A 746 16.80 4.79 -18.02
CA LEU A 746 17.53 3.52 -17.90
C LEU A 746 17.82 3.25 -16.43
N TYR A 747 17.72 2.00 -16.02
CA TYR A 747 18.04 1.61 -14.65
C TYR A 747 18.71 0.24 -14.58
N VAL A 748 19.51 0.06 -13.53
CA VAL A 748 20.11 -1.20 -13.16
C VAL A 748 20.04 -1.39 -11.65
N THR A 749 19.76 -2.63 -11.23
CA THR A 749 19.73 -3.02 -9.81
C THR A 749 20.49 -4.32 -9.62
N LEU A 750 21.32 -4.37 -8.61
CA LEU A 750 22.09 -5.53 -8.19
C LEU A 750 21.63 -5.95 -6.80
N ASN A 751 21.23 -7.20 -6.63
CA ASN A 751 20.82 -7.74 -5.34
C ASN A 751 21.66 -8.96 -4.97
N TYR A 752 22.28 -8.92 -3.80
CA TYR A 752 23.00 -10.03 -3.19
C TYR A 752 22.32 -10.44 -1.89
N THR A 753 22.05 -11.73 -1.75
CA THR A 753 21.46 -12.30 -0.52
C THR A 753 22.31 -13.48 -0.07
N LEU A 754 22.76 -13.47 1.17
CA LEU A 754 23.50 -14.59 1.75
C LEU A 754 22.60 -15.83 1.79
N PRO A 755 23.07 -17.00 1.29
CA PRO A 755 22.29 -18.24 1.20
C PRO A 755 21.85 -18.80 2.55
#